data_9c0be141b28a51ab180edce47f8ab368
#
_entry.id   9c0be141b28a51ab180edce47f8ab368
#
_cell.length_a   1.000
_cell.length_b   1.000
_cell.length_c   1.000
_cell.angle_alpha   90.00
_cell.angle_beta   90.00
_cell.angle_gamma   90.00
#
_symmetry.space_group_name_H-M   'P 1'
#
loop_
_entity.id
_entity.type
_entity.pdbx_description
1 polymer ?
#
loop_
_entity_poly.entity_id
_entity_poly.type
_entity_poly.pdbx_seq_one_letter_code
_entity_poly.pdbx_strand_id
1 'polypeptide(L)'
;YSGSKVRFLLVLALASGAWAQTLEDRAKDFLLKFDEDASRLMYQYSLASWAYNINITTENSNKLVSEQIKASLYNMRKRGNSLLDYYERLHVWEGWRVQVGKKMRKLYEEYADLKNEAAKLNNYKDYGDYWRANYETEDEPKYSYSRDELMRDVRSIYSEIMPLYKELHAYVRAKLQNTYPGHIASNGGLPAHLLGDMWGRFWTNLYPLAVPYPDKPDIDVSPAMVAQGWDEERLFKEAEKFFVSVNMSAMFPNFWTNSMLTKPTDGTKVVCHPTAWDMGNREDFRIKMCTKVNMDDFLTAHHEMGHNQYQMAYRHLPYLLRDGANEGFHEAVGEIMSLSAATPSHLQSLGLLPADFTEDMETDINFLLKQALTIVATLPFTYMLEEWRWQVFQGTIPKDQWMLRWWEMKRELVGVTEPLPRDESYCDPPALFHVSGDYSFIRYFTRTVYQFQLQDALCKEAGHTGPLYKCDITNSTDAGNKLRDMLELGRSKSWTRALEQVCGDTRMDARPLLSYFSTLYEWLKEENQKNNRAIGWSLSDDPYSNDAFKVRLSLKTAMGDNAYAWNSNEMYLFRASMAYAMRQYYLEEKNQEVLFMSENIHTYKLTPRVSFYFVVTDPANPSTIIPKAEVEAAIRLSRERINGVFHLNDDTLEFEGLVATLAPPPEQPVTIWLVVFGVVMAVVVCAGVYLVVMGHFHTIFDTEYKYTSISHNSLRGFSHL
;
A
#
# COMPACT_ATOMS: atom_id res chain seq x y z
N TYR A 1 59.18 55.04 -16.50
CA TYR A 1 58.98 53.59 -16.81
C TYR A 1 58.03 52.84 -15.85
N SER A 2 57.50 53.46 -14.80
CA SER A 2 56.62 52.76 -13.84
C SER A 2 55.10 52.98 -14.06
N GLY A 3 54.74 54.08 -14.79
CA GLY A 3 53.31 54.42 -15.02
C GLY A 3 52.59 53.62 -16.11
N SER A 4 53.37 53.04 -17.06
CA SER A 4 52.81 52.29 -18.19
C SER A 4 52.37 50.84 -17.82
N LYS A 5 53.11 50.21 -16.89
CA LYS A 5 52.75 48.83 -16.46
C LYS A 5 51.51 48.80 -15.56
N VAL A 6 51.26 49.84 -14.74
CA VAL A 6 50.08 49.92 -13.87
C VAL A 6 48.80 50.18 -14.72
N ARG A 7 48.91 51.02 -15.76
CA ARG A 7 47.78 51.22 -16.67
C ARG A 7 47.44 49.99 -17.54
N PHE A 8 48.44 49.21 -17.94
CA PHE A 8 48.21 47.94 -18.66
C PHE A 8 47.61 46.85 -17.79
N LEU A 9 47.99 46.75 -16.52
CA LEU A 9 47.37 45.84 -15.54
C LEU A 9 45.97 46.28 -15.16
N LEU A 10 45.66 47.58 -15.07
CA LEU A 10 44.32 48.10 -14.86
C LEU A 10 43.40 47.87 -16.06
N VAL A 11 43.91 48.00 -17.29
CA VAL A 11 43.15 47.70 -18.52
C VAL A 11 42.94 46.19 -18.66
N LEU A 12 43.90 45.35 -18.30
CA LEU A 12 43.71 43.90 -18.24
C LEU A 12 42.73 43.46 -17.12
N ALA A 13 42.77 44.14 -15.97
CA ALA A 13 41.81 43.89 -14.89
C ALA A 13 40.38 44.36 -15.24
N LEU A 14 40.24 45.47 -15.95
CA LEU A 14 38.98 45.97 -16.45
C LEU A 14 38.45 45.15 -17.66
N ALA A 15 39.36 44.65 -18.51
CA ALA A 15 38.99 43.77 -19.64
C ALA A 15 38.65 42.35 -19.14
N SER A 16 39.29 41.87 -18.09
CA SER A 16 38.92 40.59 -17.47
C SER A 16 37.64 40.69 -16.61
N GLY A 17 37.33 41.88 -16.07
CA GLY A 17 36.07 42.12 -15.36
C GLY A 17 34.83 42.28 -16.26
N ALA A 18 35.06 42.67 -17.54
CA ALA A 18 33.97 42.84 -18.50
C ALA A 18 33.60 41.56 -19.29
N TRP A 19 34.33 40.45 -19.09
CA TRP A 19 34.14 39.20 -19.86
C TRP A 19 34.06 37.92 -19.02
N ALA A 20 34.07 38.05 -17.74
CA ALA A 20 33.75 36.90 -16.88
C ALA A 20 32.33 37.05 -16.35
N GLN A 21 31.34 36.64 -17.16
CA GLN A 21 30.08 36.17 -16.57
C GLN A 21 30.46 35.22 -15.42
N THR A 22 30.05 35.54 -14.22
CA THR A 22 30.29 34.67 -13.05
C THR A 22 29.70 33.29 -13.36
N LEU A 23 30.21 32.25 -12.77
CA LEU A 23 29.58 30.91 -12.84
C LEU A 23 28.10 30.99 -12.49
N GLU A 24 27.75 31.89 -11.57
CA GLU A 24 26.39 32.19 -11.16
C GLU A 24 25.54 32.84 -12.27
N ASP A 25 26.08 33.79 -13.02
CA ASP A 25 25.36 34.40 -14.14
C ASP A 25 25.12 33.39 -15.26
N ARG A 26 26.11 32.55 -15.57
CA ARG A 26 25.93 31.45 -16.54
C ARG A 26 24.93 30.40 -16.08
N ALA A 27 24.89 30.10 -14.78
CA ALA A 27 23.91 29.20 -14.21
C ALA A 27 22.50 29.81 -14.29
N LYS A 28 22.34 31.11 -14.00
CA LYS A 28 21.07 31.84 -14.16
C LYS A 28 20.59 31.85 -15.62
N ASP A 29 21.46 32.15 -16.56
CA ASP A 29 21.12 32.15 -17.99
C ASP A 29 20.74 30.74 -18.47
N PHE A 30 21.44 29.71 -17.99
CA PHE A 30 21.10 28.32 -18.28
C PHE A 30 19.73 27.96 -17.72
N LEU A 31 19.42 28.31 -16.48
CA LEU A 31 18.13 28.01 -15.84
C LEU A 31 16.99 28.74 -16.53
N LEU A 32 17.15 30.00 -16.91
CA LEU A 32 16.14 30.75 -17.66
C LEU A 32 15.83 30.10 -19.02
N LYS A 33 16.89 29.72 -19.76
CA LYS A 33 16.72 29.04 -21.04
C LYS A 33 16.11 27.64 -20.87
N PHE A 34 16.50 26.92 -19.82
CA PHE A 34 15.92 25.63 -19.49
C PHE A 34 14.43 25.76 -19.16
N ASP A 35 14.04 26.77 -18.36
CA ASP A 35 12.63 27.02 -18.01
C ASP A 35 11.78 27.27 -19.26
N GLU A 36 12.27 28.10 -20.20
CA GLU A 36 11.60 28.39 -21.48
C GLU A 36 11.45 27.12 -22.35
N ASP A 37 12.55 26.39 -22.54
CA ASP A 37 12.56 25.17 -23.36
C ASP A 37 11.73 24.05 -22.75
N ALA A 38 11.81 23.86 -21.42
CA ALA A 38 11.03 22.85 -20.69
C ALA A 38 9.53 23.17 -20.72
N SER A 39 9.16 24.46 -20.54
CA SER A 39 7.75 24.89 -20.63
C SER A 39 7.19 24.65 -22.03
N ARG A 40 7.96 24.96 -23.08
CA ARG A 40 7.56 24.72 -24.47
C ARG A 40 7.42 23.23 -24.79
N LEU A 41 8.35 22.40 -24.35
CA LEU A 41 8.29 20.94 -24.54
C LEU A 41 7.11 20.32 -23.77
N MET A 42 6.88 20.77 -22.53
CA MET A 42 5.74 20.31 -21.74
C MET A 42 4.42 20.67 -22.38
N TYR A 43 4.28 21.88 -22.92
CA TYR A 43 3.08 22.28 -23.65
C TYR A 43 2.81 21.38 -24.86
N GLN A 44 3.84 21.06 -25.63
CA GLN A 44 3.73 20.16 -26.80
C GLN A 44 3.34 18.72 -26.36
N TYR A 45 3.95 18.23 -25.29
CA TYR A 45 3.60 16.92 -24.70
C TYR A 45 2.16 16.90 -24.20
N SER A 46 1.74 17.93 -23.46
CA SER A 46 0.40 18.06 -22.94
C SER A 46 -0.65 18.12 -24.06
N LEU A 47 -0.37 18.83 -25.15
CA LEU A 47 -1.24 18.86 -26.34
C LEU A 47 -1.36 17.47 -26.99
N ALA A 48 -0.26 16.73 -27.13
CA ALA A 48 -0.30 15.39 -27.70
C ALA A 48 -1.04 14.40 -26.78
N SER A 49 -0.79 14.47 -25.50
CA SER A 49 -1.47 13.68 -24.48
C SER A 49 -2.96 14.01 -24.40
N TRP A 50 -3.30 15.30 -24.43
CA TRP A 50 -4.68 15.78 -24.52
C TRP A 50 -5.37 15.22 -25.75
N ALA A 51 -4.78 15.36 -26.94
CA ALA A 51 -5.36 14.88 -28.20
C ALA A 51 -5.66 13.37 -28.14
N TYR A 52 -4.79 12.57 -27.53
CA TYR A 52 -5.05 11.16 -27.31
C TYR A 52 -6.23 10.94 -26.36
N ASN A 53 -6.28 11.66 -25.24
CA ASN A 53 -7.31 11.46 -24.22
C ASN A 53 -8.71 11.85 -24.68
N ILE A 54 -8.84 12.83 -25.57
CA ILE A 54 -10.15 13.27 -26.13
C ILE A 54 -10.51 12.63 -27.47
N ASN A 55 -9.56 11.93 -28.11
CA ASN A 55 -9.78 11.22 -29.38
C ASN A 55 -8.82 10.02 -29.50
N ILE A 56 -9.28 8.83 -29.12
CA ILE A 56 -8.49 7.60 -29.15
C ILE A 56 -8.50 7.02 -30.55
N THR A 57 -7.49 7.37 -31.35
CA THR A 57 -7.23 6.77 -32.66
C THR A 57 -5.93 5.96 -32.63
N THR A 58 -5.76 5.07 -33.65
CA THR A 58 -4.49 4.32 -33.78
C THR A 58 -3.28 5.23 -33.93
N GLU A 59 -3.44 6.38 -34.57
CA GLU A 59 -2.38 7.38 -34.73
C GLU A 59 -2.05 8.06 -33.38
N ASN A 60 -3.05 8.45 -32.62
CA ASN A 60 -2.86 9.02 -31.29
C ASN A 60 -2.39 7.98 -30.27
N SER A 61 -2.79 6.70 -30.43
CA SER A 61 -2.38 5.58 -29.60
C SER A 61 -0.90 5.21 -29.78
N ASN A 62 -0.39 5.27 -31.01
CA ASN A 62 1.04 5.02 -31.28
C ASN A 62 1.96 6.06 -30.64
N LYS A 63 1.40 7.18 -30.21
CA LYS A 63 2.12 8.22 -29.45
C LYS A 63 2.05 8.01 -27.94
N LEU A 64 1.15 7.16 -27.47
CA LEU A 64 0.95 6.82 -26.03
C LEU A 64 0.69 5.30 -25.89
N VAL A 65 1.73 4.52 -25.76
CA VAL A 65 1.62 3.06 -25.53
C VAL A 65 1.21 2.80 -24.08
N SER A 66 -0.04 2.50 -23.83
CA SER A 66 -0.53 1.58 -22.78
C SER A 66 -2.00 1.78 -22.33
N GLU A 67 -3.02 1.42 -23.08
CA GLU A 67 -4.40 1.42 -22.55
C GLU A 67 -5.31 0.25 -22.96
N GLN A 68 -4.78 -0.95 -23.15
CA GLN A 68 -5.64 -2.14 -23.38
C GLN A 68 -6.36 -2.66 -22.11
N ILE A 69 -6.04 -2.15 -20.91
CA ILE A 69 -6.53 -2.72 -19.64
C ILE A 69 -7.83 -2.05 -19.15
N LYS A 70 -8.11 -0.79 -19.51
CA LYS A 70 -9.28 -0.05 -19.00
C LYS A 70 -10.63 -0.51 -19.53
N ALA A 71 -10.70 -1.12 -20.70
CA ALA A 71 -11.97 -1.60 -21.28
C ALA A 71 -12.59 -2.77 -20.49
N SER A 72 -11.78 -3.61 -19.86
CA SER A 72 -12.25 -4.71 -19.01
C SER A 72 -12.84 -4.22 -17.69
N LEU A 73 -12.25 -3.18 -17.09
CA LEU A 73 -12.72 -2.57 -15.83
C LEU A 73 -14.06 -1.85 -16.00
N TYR A 74 -14.31 -1.20 -17.13
CA TYR A 74 -15.57 -0.53 -17.41
C TYR A 74 -16.75 -1.51 -17.51
N ASN A 75 -16.54 -2.68 -18.12
CA ASN A 75 -17.58 -3.72 -18.21
C ASN A 75 -17.88 -4.39 -16.87
N MET A 76 -16.90 -4.47 -15.96
CA MET A 76 -17.09 -4.97 -14.59
C MET A 76 -17.85 -3.97 -13.70
N ARG A 77 -17.58 -2.67 -13.84
CA ARG A 77 -18.28 -1.61 -13.10
C ARG A 77 -19.78 -1.54 -13.40
N LYS A 78 -20.19 -1.83 -14.65
CA LYS A 78 -21.59 -1.82 -15.07
C LYS A 78 -22.40 -3.03 -14.56
N ARG A 79 -21.76 -4.14 -14.17
CA ARG A 79 -22.40 -5.31 -13.55
C ARG A 79 -22.44 -5.25 -12.02
N GLY A 80 -21.81 -4.25 -11.40
CA GLY A 80 -21.63 -4.13 -9.94
C GLY A 80 -22.90 -3.85 -9.13
N ASN A 81 -24.05 -3.65 -9.74
CA ASN A 81 -25.33 -3.38 -9.06
C ASN A 81 -26.20 -4.63 -8.81
N SER A 82 -25.78 -5.82 -9.21
CA SER A 82 -26.37 -7.06 -8.72
C SER A 82 -25.46 -7.61 -7.61
N LEU A 83 -26.04 -8.00 -6.50
CA LEU A 83 -25.36 -8.74 -5.42
C LEU A 83 -24.80 -10.04 -6.03
N LEU A 84 -23.58 -9.99 -6.54
CA LEU A 84 -22.83 -11.18 -6.90
C LEU A 84 -22.70 -12.01 -5.61
N ASP A 85 -22.95 -13.30 -5.73
CA ASP A 85 -22.78 -14.19 -4.59
C ASP A 85 -21.30 -14.31 -4.18
N TYR A 86 -21.03 -14.96 -3.08
CA TYR A 86 -19.67 -15.15 -2.55
C TYR A 86 -18.71 -15.76 -3.58
N TYR A 87 -19.16 -16.80 -4.30
CA TYR A 87 -18.33 -17.54 -5.22
C TYR A 87 -18.13 -16.81 -6.57
N GLU A 88 -19.11 -16.04 -7.01
CA GLU A 88 -18.96 -15.19 -8.21
C GLU A 88 -17.90 -14.09 -7.96
N ARG A 89 -17.94 -13.45 -6.78
CA ARG A 89 -16.91 -12.46 -6.37
C ARG A 89 -15.54 -13.10 -6.28
N LEU A 90 -15.45 -14.31 -5.70
CA LEU A 90 -14.23 -15.07 -5.62
C LEU A 90 -13.65 -15.39 -7.00
N HIS A 91 -14.49 -15.86 -7.92
CA HIS A 91 -14.10 -16.18 -9.29
C HIS A 91 -13.55 -14.94 -10.03
N VAL A 92 -14.20 -13.80 -9.90
CA VAL A 92 -13.76 -12.54 -10.54
C VAL A 92 -12.45 -12.08 -9.91
N TRP A 93 -12.33 -12.14 -8.59
CA TRP A 93 -11.13 -11.76 -7.84
C TRP A 93 -9.92 -12.61 -8.23
N GLU A 94 -10.09 -13.93 -8.30
CA GLU A 94 -9.05 -14.89 -8.71
C GLU A 94 -8.68 -14.70 -10.17
N GLY A 95 -9.69 -14.63 -11.04
CA GLY A 95 -9.50 -14.45 -12.49
C GLY A 95 -8.63 -13.23 -12.81
N TRP A 96 -8.87 -12.10 -12.14
CA TRP A 96 -8.06 -10.90 -12.31
C TRP A 96 -6.59 -11.15 -11.90
N ARG A 97 -6.35 -11.74 -10.74
CA ARG A 97 -5.00 -12.01 -10.22
C ARG A 97 -4.23 -13.02 -11.03
N VAL A 98 -4.90 -14.00 -11.60
CA VAL A 98 -4.29 -14.97 -12.53
C VAL A 98 -3.96 -14.30 -13.88
N GLN A 99 -4.89 -13.53 -14.44
CA GLN A 99 -4.71 -12.96 -15.78
C GLN A 99 -3.81 -11.74 -15.81
N VAL A 100 -3.73 -10.98 -14.73
CA VAL A 100 -2.90 -9.78 -14.62
C VAL A 100 -1.68 -10.04 -13.73
N GLY A 101 -1.87 -10.36 -12.46
CA GLY A 101 -0.78 -10.47 -11.50
C GLY A 101 0.20 -11.62 -11.79
N LYS A 102 -0.30 -12.85 -11.84
CA LYS A 102 0.53 -14.05 -12.05
C LYS A 102 1.36 -13.98 -13.33
N LYS A 103 0.79 -13.47 -14.41
CA LYS A 103 1.48 -13.32 -15.71
C LYS A 103 2.60 -12.27 -15.68
N MET A 104 2.54 -11.32 -14.75
CA MET A 104 3.55 -10.25 -14.62
C MET A 104 4.72 -10.63 -13.71
N ARG A 105 4.68 -11.76 -12.99
CA ARG A 105 5.67 -12.09 -11.97
C ARG A 105 7.11 -11.86 -12.40
N LYS A 106 7.53 -12.48 -13.52
CA LYS A 106 8.90 -12.37 -14.02
C LYS A 106 9.27 -10.95 -14.44
N LEU A 107 8.34 -10.26 -15.11
CA LEU A 107 8.54 -8.86 -15.53
C LEU A 107 8.65 -7.92 -14.32
N TYR A 108 7.89 -8.19 -13.27
CA TYR A 108 7.93 -7.37 -12.06
C TYR A 108 9.22 -7.62 -11.24
N GLU A 109 9.74 -8.84 -11.25
CA GLU A 109 11.07 -9.16 -10.68
C GLU A 109 12.19 -8.41 -11.40
N GLU A 110 12.18 -8.42 -12.75
CA GLU A 110 13.14 -7.69 -13.58
C GLU A 110 12.99 -6.16 -13.38
N TYR A 111 11.75 -5.66 -13.35
CA TYR A 111 11.45 -4.27 -13.04
C TYR A 111 12.09 -3.83 -11.71
N ALA A 112 11.90 -4.60 -10.63
CA ALA A 112 12.45 -4.27 -9.31
C ALA A 112 13.98 -4.21 -9.33
N ASP A 113 14.63 -5.17 -10.01
CA ASP A 113 16.09 -5.19 -10.16
C ASP A 113 16.61 -3.95 -10.92
N LEU A 114 16.00 -3.65 -12.08
CA LEU A 114 16.40 -2.51 -12.93
C LEU A 114 16.18 -1.17 -12.22
N LYS A 115 15.08 -1.03 -11.49
CA LYS A 115 14.79 0.19 -10.72
C LYS A 115 15.79 0.39 -9.58
N ASN A 116 16.16 -0.68 -8.90
CA ASN A 116 17.21 -0.64 -7.87
C ASN A 116 18.59 -0.31 -8.47
N GLU A 117 18.92 -0.84 -9.65
CA GLU A 117 20.15 -0.48 -10.36
C GLU A 117 20.17 1.01 -10.70
N ALA A 118 19.08 1.53 -11.30
CA ALA A 118 18.94 2.94 -11.63
C ALA A 118 19.04 3.84 -10.39
N ALA A 119 18.41 3.45 -9.27
CA ALA A 119 18.49 4.19 -8.02
C ALA A 119 19.94 4.26 -7.49
N LYS A 120 20.65 3.14 -7.50
CA LYS A 120 22.07 3.08 -7.07
C LYS A 120 22.99 3.92 -7.96
N LEU A 121 22.76 3.95 -9.28
CA LEU A 121 23.49 4.81 -10.21
C LEU A 121 23.28 6.31 -9.92
N ASN A 122 22.18 6.65 -9.25
CA ASN A 122 21.84 8.00 -8.82
C ASN A 122 22.11 8.26 -7.33
N ASN A 123 22.96 7.44 -6.68
CA ASN A 123 23.38 7.57 -5.28
C ASN A 123 22.27 7.33 -4.24
N TYR A 124 21.21 6.63 -4.58
CA TYR A 124 20.21 6.15 -3.62
C TYR A 124 20.51 4.71 -3.20
N LYS A 125 20.09 4.33 -1.99
CA LYS A 125 20.30 2.97 -1.46
C LYS A 125 19.53 1.92 -2.25
N ASP A 126 18.29 2.23 -2.60
CA ASP A 126 17.33 1.42 -3.33
C ASP A 126 16.25 2.32 -3.95
N TYR A 127 15.32 1.74 -4.71
CA TYR A 127 14.29 2.51 -5.38
C TYR A 127 13.24 3.09 -4.41
N GLY A 128 13.00 2.46 -3.28
CA GLY A 128 12.17 3.01 -2.20
C GLY A 128 12.82 4.24 -1.55
N ASP A 129 14.14 4.21 -1.36
CA ASP A 129 14.91 5.36 -0.88
C ASP A 129 14.80 6.56 -1.85
N TYR A 130 14.88 6.29 -3.17
CA TYR A 130 14.63 7.29 -4.21
C TYR A 130 13.22 7.91 -4.12
N TRP A 131 12.16 7.10 -3.96
CA TRP A 131 10.81 7.62 -3.80
C TRP A 131 10.64 8.47 -2.54
N ARG A 132 11.18 8.02 -1.41
CA ARG A 132 11.10 8.76 -0.15
C ARG A 132 11.87 10.09 -0.17
N ALA A 133 12.88 10.20 -1.04
CA ALA A 133 13.63 11.45 -1.24
C ALA A 133 12.75 12.61 -1.75
N ASN A 134 11.58 12.33 -2.36
CA ASN A 134 10.62 13.36 -2.75
C ASN A 134 10.03 14.13 -1.55
N TYR A 135 10.12 13.58 -0.34
CA TYR A 135 9.69 14.23 0.89
C TYR A 135 10.85 14.89 1.66
N GLU A 136 12.09 14.59 1.28
CA GLU A 136 13.27 15.14 1.95
C GLU A 136 13.39 16.63 1.69
N THR A 137 13.71 17.39 2.74
CA THR A 137 13.93 18.84 2.64
C THR A 137 15.27 19.20 3.23
N GLU A 138 16.06 19.95 2.50
CA GLU A 138 17.27 20.63 2.98
C GLU A 138 16.91 22.08 3.27
N ASP A 139 16.57 22.38 4.51
CA ASP A 139 16.13 23.69 4.96
C ASP A 139 16.68 23.98 6.36
N GLU A 140 16.36 25.12 6.95
CA GLU A 140 16.68 25.41 8.35
C GLU A 140 16.20 24.28 9.27
N PRO A 141 16.83 24.05 10.42
CA PRO A 141 16.54 22.89 11.28
C PRO A 141 15.06 22.68 11.62
N LYS A 142 14.30 23.77 11.75
CA LYS A 142 12.85 23.73 11.98
C LYS A 142 12.08 23.06 10.84
N TYR A 143 12.53 23.23 9.61
CA TYR A 143 11.85 22.80 8.38
C TYR A 143 12.54 21.60 7.72
N SER A 144 13.68 21.18 8.27
CA SER A 144 14.40 20.01 7.80
C SER A 144 13.55 18.75 8.01
N TYR A 145 13.52 17.89 7.02
CA TYR A 145 12.81 16.62 7.05
C TYR A 145 13.59 15.58 6.25
N SER A 146 13.88 14.46 6.85
CA SER A 146 14.61 13.37 6.19
C SER A 146 13.64 12.30 5.68
N ARG A 147 14.10 11.52 4.71
CA ARG A 147 13.36 10.36 4.19
C ARG A 147 13.11 9.27 5.23
N ASP A 148 13.94 9.19 6.28
CA ASP A 148 13.75 8.27 7.40
C ASP A 148 12.67 8.79 8.38
N GLU A 149 12.48 10.11 8.47
CA GLU A 149 11.36 10.71 9.21
C GLU A 149 10.02 10.35 8.58
N LEU A 150 9.91 10.33 7.26
CA LEU A 150 8.69 9.91 6.58
C LEU A 150 8.24 8.52 7.05
N MET A 151 9.16 7.55 7.08
CA MET A 151 8.84 6.19 7.53
C MET A 151 8.36 6.15 8.98
N ARG A 152 9.00 6.95 9.86
CA ARG A 152 8.60 7.01 11.28
C ARG A 152 7.24 7.68 11.46
N ASP A 153 7.02 8.81 10.81
CA ASP A 153 5.79 9.59 10.92
C ASP A 153 4.60 8.80 10.36
N VAL A 154 4.75 8.16 9.21
CA VAL A 154 3.69 7.32 8.62
C VAL A 154 3.34 6.14 9.53
N ARG A 155 4.33 5.49 10.15
CA ARG A 155 4.11 4.40 11.13
C ARG A 155 3.42 4.90 12.40
N SER A 156 3.80 6.08 12.90
CA SER A 156 3.16 6.71 14.07
C SER A 156 1.70 7.00 13.77
N ILE A 157 1.43 7.71 12.69
CA ILE A 157 0.08 8.09 12.26
C ILE A 157 -0.79 6.85 11.99
N TYR A 158 -0.24 5.81 11.34
CA TYR A 158 -0.92 4.53 11.19
C TYR A 158 -1.35 3.96 12.54
N SER A 159 -0.47 3.98 13.54
CA SER A 159 -0.77 3.48 14.88
C SER A 159 -1.84 4.30 15.60
N GLU A 160 -1.86 5.62 15.38
CA GLU A 160 -2.86 6.53 15.94
C GLU A 160 -4.27 6.33 15.34
N ILE A 161 -4.34 5.98 14.06
CA ILE A 161 -5.60 5.74 13.34
C ILE A 161 -6.18 4.33 13.64
N MET A 162 -5.34 3.38 14.04
CA MET A 162 -5.74 1.98 14.21
C MET A 162 -6.91 1.76 15.17
N PRO A 163 -7.10 2.49 16.28
CA PRO A 163 -8.29 2.34 17.12
C PRO A 163 -9.59 2.57 16.35
N LEU A 164 -9.70 3.66 15.59
CA LEU A 164 -10.85 3.96 14.73
C LEU A 164 -11.04 2.88 13.64
N TYR A 165 -9.96 2.50 12.98
CA TYR A 165 -10.03 1.48 11.93
C TYR A 165 -10.49 0.11 12.46
N LYS A 166 -10.04 -0.30 13.64
CA LYS A 166 -10.46 -1.58 14.27
C LYS A 166 -11.94 -1.61 14.61
N GLU A 167 -12.50 -0.48 15.07
CA GLU A 167 -13.94 -0.37 15.30
C GLU A 167 -14.74 -0.46 13.98
N LEU A 168 -14.30 0.27 12.94
CA LEU A 168 -14.90 0.20 11.62
C LEU A 168 -14.81 -1.22 11.03
N HIS A 169 -13.66 -1.87 11.15
CA HIS A 169 -13.43 -3.24 10.70
C HIS A 169 -14.39 -4.22 11.39
N ALA A 170 -14.55 -4.14 12.72
CA ALA A 170 -15.44 -5.00 13.49
C ALA A 170 -16.91 -4.81 13.07
N TYR A 171 -17.32 -3.56 12.84
CA TYR A 171 -18.66 -3.22 12.37
C TYR A 171 -18.93 -3.81 10.97
N VAL A 172 -18.03 -3.58 10.01
CA VAL A 172 -18.15 -4.08 8.64
C VAL A 172 -18.11 -5.61 8.60
N ARG A 173 -17.25 -6.23 9.41
CA ARG A 173 -17.20 -7.69 9.53
C ARG A 173 -18.56 -8.28 9.94
N ALA A 174 -19.22 -7.69 10.93
CA ALA A 174 -20.54 -8.15 11.36
C ALA A 174 -21.61 -8.02 10.26
N LYS A 175 -21.55 -6.94 9.47
CA LYS A 175 -22.46 -6.76 8.31
C LYS A 175 -22.18 -7.77 7.20
N LEU A 176 -20.93 -8.05 6.91
CA LEU A 176 -20.54 -9.08 5.94
C LEU A 176 -20.88 -10.50 6.42
N GLN A 177 -20.77 -10.79 7.72
CA GLN A 177 -21.19 -12.07 8.29
C GLN A 177 -22.70 -12.32 8.09
N ASN A 178 -23.51 -11.28 8.25
CA ASN A 178 -24.94 -11.36 8.00
C ASN A 178 -25.27 -11.61 6.52
N THR A 179 -24.47 -11.07 5.62
CA THR A 179 -24.65 -11.22 4.16
C THR A 179 -24.09 -12.55 3.66
N TYR A 180 -22.99 -13.03 4.25
CA TYR A 180 -22.28 -14.26 3.88
C TYR A 180 -22.10 -15.16 5.12
N PRO A 181 -23.17 -15.74 5.63
CA PRO A 181 -23.13 -16.55 6.85
C PRO A 181 -22.20 -17.76 6.68
N GLY A 182 -21.39 -18.02 7.71
CA GLY A 182 -20.46 -19.13 7.73
C GLY A 182 -19.13 -18.92 7.01
N HIS A 183 -18.94 -17.81 6.29
CA HIS A 183 -17.71 -17.55 5.53
C HIS A 183 -16.70 -16.64 6.24
N ILE A 184 -17.07 -16.05 7.37
CA ILE A 184 -16.23 -15.08 8.08
C ILE A 184 -16.27 -15.39 9.57
N ALA A 185 -15.12 -15.60 10.21
CA ALA A 185 -15.02 -15.80 11.64
C ALA A 185 -15.41 -14.54 12.43
N SER A 186 -15.97 -14.71 13.63
CA SER A 186 -16.47 -13.58 14.45
C SER A 186 -15.40 -12.61 14.92
N ASN A 187 -14.16 -13.07 15.01
CA ASN A 187 -12.96 -12.33 15.40
C ASN A 187 -11.86 -12.35 14.31
N GLY A 188 -12.15 -12.88 13.11
CA GLY A 188 -11.19 -13.07 12.02
C GLY A 188 -11.00 -11.86 11.12
N GLY A 189 -10.11 -12.00 10.15
CA GLY A 189 -9.91 -11.04 9.08
C GLY A 189 -11.04 -11.05 8.03
N LEU A 190 -11.12 -10.01 7.22
CA LEU A 190 -12.10 -9.91 6.14
C LEU A 190 -11.57 -10.59 4.87
N PRO A 191 -12.35 -11.47 4.21
CA PRO A 191 -11.95 -12.06 2.93
C PRO A 191 -11.79 -11.00 1.85
N ALA A 192 -10.62 -10.98 1.19
CA ALA A 192 -10.21 -9.90 0.29
C ALA A 192 -11.14 -9.64 -0.91
N HIS A 193 -11.91 -10.64 -1.35
CA HIS A 193 -12.83 -10.53 -2.47
C HIS A 193 -14.19 -9.90 -2.13
N LEU A 194 -14.45 -9.61 -0.84
CA LEU A 194 -15.72 -9.06 -0.35
C LEU A 194 -15.69 -7.55 -0.09
N LEU A 195 -14.57 -6.87 -0.32
CA LEU A 195 -14.32 -5.51 0.18
C LEU A 195 -14.78 -4.37 -0.75
N GLY A 196 -15.68 -4.65 -1.68
CA GLY A 196 -16.35 -3.61 -2.48
C GLY A 196 -15.64 -3.24 -3.78
N ASP A 197 -14.33 -3.41 -3.88
CA ASP A 197 -13.56 -3.28 -5.13
C ASP A 197 -12.63 -4.48 -5.35
N MET A 198 -11.94 -4.52 -6.49
CA MET A 198 -11.07 -5.62 -6.89
C MET A 198 -9.88 -5.84 -5.93
N TRP A 199 -9.43 -4.79 -5.25
CA TRP A 199 -8.21 -4.79 -4.42
C TRP A 199 -8.49 -4.66 -2.92
N GLY A 200 -9.73 -4.29 -2.54
CA GLY A 200 -10.07 -3.90 -1.17
C GLY A 200 -9.46 -2.55 -0.78
N ARG A 201 -9.21 -1.69 -1.78
CA ARG A 201 -8.62 -0.35 -1.58
C ARG A 201 -9.61 0.60 -0.94
N PHE A 202 -10.85 0.62 -1.45
CA PHE A 202 -11.96 1.44 -0.95
C PHE A 202 -13.17 0.55 -0.64
N TRP A 203 -13.77 0.74 0.52
CA TRP A 203 -14.94 -0.04 0.94
C TRP A 203 -16.26 0.67 0.65
N THR A 204 -16.25 1.72 -0.12
CA THR A 204 -17.43 2.55 -0.45
C THR A 204 -18.62 1.73 -0.95
N ASN A 205 -18.37 0.72 -1.80
CA ASN A 205 -19.42 -0.15 -2.34
C ASN A 205 -20.02 -1.11 -1.29
N LEU A 206 -19.52 -1.14 -0.07
CA LEU A 206 -20.13 -1.84 1.05
C LEU A 206 -21.19 -0.99 1.77
N TYR A 207 -21.29 0.31 1.49
CA TYR A 207 -22.24 1.20 2.17
C TYR A 207 -23.68 0.69 2.17
N PRO A 208 -24.26 0.19 1.04
CA PRO A 208 -25.62 -0.35 1.06
C PRO A 208 -25.83 -1.53 2.02
N LEU A 209 -24.77 -2.30 2.31
CA LEU A 209 -24.80 -3.41 3.29
C LEU A 209 -24.53 -2.91 4.72
N ALA A 210 -23.79 -1.80 4.83
CA ALA A 210 -23.26 -1.32 6.10
C ALA A 210 -24.09 -0.17 6.69
N VAL A 211 -24.94 0.51 5.92
CA VAL A 211 -25.72 1.65 6.37
C VAL A 211 -26.42 1.38 7.72
N PRO A 212 -26.20 2.24 8.75
CA PRO A 212 -26.77 2.02 10.08
C PRO A 212 -28.29 2.27 10.13
N TYR A 213 -28.73 3.35 9.49
CA TYR A 213 -30.10 3.85 9.53
C TYR A 213 -30.67 3.93 8.10
N PRO A 214 -31.12 2.78 7.53
CA PRO A 214 -31.54 2.73 6.13
C PRO A 214 -32.85 3.51 5.85
N ASP A 215 -33.62 3.78 6.91
CA ASP A 215 -34.88 4.57 6.81
C ASP A 215 -34.60 6.09 6.76
N LYS A 216 -33.37 6.54 7.02
CA LYS A 216 -32.98 7.97 6.89
C LYS A 216 -32.59 8.24 5.44
N PRO A 217 -32.95 9.44 4.91
CA PRO A 217 -32.56 9.81 3.57
C PRO A 217 -31.03 9.86 3.45
N ASP A 218 -30.49 9.25 2.38
CA ASP A 218 -29.12 9.52 1.97
C ASP A 218 -29.04 10.95 1.44
N ILE A 219 -27.98 11.68 1.77
CA ILE A 219 -27.72 13.01 1.23
C ILE A 219 -27.22 12.83 -0.21
N ASP A 220 -28.13 12.50 -1.11
CA ASP A 220 -27.90 12.48 -2.56
C ASP A 220 -28.82 13.50 -3.23
N VAL A 221 -28.23 14.60 -3.68
CA VAL A 221 -28.97 15.70 -4.33
C VAL A 221 -29.07 15.53 -5.85
N SER A 222 -28.64 14.40 -6.41
CA SER A 222 -28.74 14.11 -7.85
C SER A 222 -30.17 14.27 -8.40
N PRO A 223 -31.24 13.80 -7.70
CA PRO A 223 -32.61 14.01 -8.17
C PRO A 223 -33.00 15.48 -8.20
N ALA A 224 -32.56 16.28 -7.22
CA ALA A 224 -32.83 17.72 -7.16
C ALA A 224 -32.13 18.49 -8.28
N MET A 225 -30.88 18.14 -8.60
CA MET A 225 -30.14 18.70 -9.74
C MET A 225 -30.88 18.46 -11.06
N VAL A 226 -31.30 17.22 -11.31
CA VAL A 226 -32.06 16.85 -12.53
C VAL A 226 -33.40 17.58 -12.57
N ALA A 227 -34.15 17.64 -11.46
CA ALA A 227 -35.43 18.34 -11.38
C ALA A 227 -35.33 19.86 -11.62
N GLN A 228 -34.19 20.46 -11.24
CA GLN A 228 -33.88 21.87 -11.48
C GLN A 228 -33.30 22.15 -12.88
N GLY A 229 -33.14 21.11 -13.71
CA GLY A 229 -32.63 21.25 -15.08
C GLY A 229 -31.13 21.60 -15.12
N TRP A 230 -30.34 21.11 -14.17
CA TRP A 230 -28.89 21.27 -14.24
C TRP A 230 -28.34 20.50 -15.43
N ASP A 231 -27.30 21.04 -16.06
CA ASP A 231 -26.49 20.40 -17.07
C ASP A 231 -25.05 20.22 -16.57
N GLU A 232 -24.24 19.57 -17.36
CA GLU A 232 -22.84 19.26 -16.99
C GLU A 232 -22.02 20.52 -16.81
N GLU A 233 -22.21 21.56 -17.64
CA GLU A 233 -21.49 22.82 -17.53
C GLU A 233 -21.81 23.56 -16.22
N ARG A 234 -23.07 23.47 -15.78
CA ARG A 234 -23.51 24.11 -14.52
C ARG A 234 -22.77 23.56 -13.30
N LEU A 235 -22.42 22.26 -13.28
CA LEU A 235 -21.64 21.69 -12.17
C LEU A 235 -20.31 22.44 -12.01
N PHE A 236 -19.63 22.71 -13.13
CA PHE A 236 -18.35 23.44 -13.11
C PHE A 236 -18.55 24.96 -12.83
N LYS A 237 -19.67 25.54 -13.25
CA LYS A 237 -19.99 26.92 -12.92
C LYS A 237 -20.24 27.14 -11.42
N GLU A 238 -20.91 26.19 -10.78
CA GLU A 238 -21.10 26.26 -9.32
C GLU A 238 -19.77 26.02 -8.59
N ALA A 239 -18.92 25.12 -9.07
CA ALA A 239 -17.55 24.95 -8.53
C ALA A 239 -16.73 26.26 -8.69
N GLU A 240 -16.76 26.92 -9.85
CA GLU A 240 -16.10 28.22 -10.05
C GLU A 240 -16.61 29.27 -9.06
N LYS A 241 -17.95 29.36 -8.84
CA LYS A 241 -18.53 30.28 -7.85
C LYS A 241 -18.04 30.02 -6.44
N PHE A 242 -17.91 28.73 -6.06
CA PHE A 242 -17.32 28.35 -4.78
C PHE A 242 -15.91 28.93 -4.64
N PHE A 243 -15.02 28.70 -5.61
CA PHE A 243 -13.65 29.21 -5.56
C PHE A 243 -13.59 30.75 -5.54
N VAL A 244 -14.42 31.42 -6.35
CA VAL A 244 -14.50 32.89 -6.34
C VAL A 244 -15.02 33.41 -4.98
N SER A 245 -15.95 32.69 -4.34
CA SER A 245 -16.51 33.09 -3.04
C SER A 245 -15.47 33.12 -1.92
N VAL A 246 -14.45 32.27 -2.02
CA VAL A 246 -13.31 32.25 -1.10
C VAL A 246 -12.11 33.07 -1.61
N ASN A 247 -12.35 34.00 -2.53
CA ASN A 247 -11.34 34.90 -3.11
C ASN A 247 -10.22 34.17 -3.87
N MET A 248 -10.51 33.02 -4.48
CA MET A 248 -9.62 32.35 -5.43
C MET A 248 -9.93 32.78 -6.88
N SER A 249 -9.15 32.30 -7.83
CA SER A 249 -9.23 32.75 -9.23
C SER A 249 -10.47 32.20 -9.94
N ALA A 250 -11.16 33.03 -10.71
CA ALA A 250 -12.07 32.54 -11.75
C ALA A 250 -11.26 31.76 -12.80
N MET A 251 -11.90 30.80 -13.48
CA MET A 251 -11.27 30.02 -14.54
C MET A 251 -10.99 30.93 -15.76
N PHE A 252 -9.88 30.70 -16.42
CA PHE A 252 -9.54 31.47 -17.63
C PHE A 252 -10.55 31.19 -18.76
N PRO A 253 -10.80 32.16 -19.67
CA PRO A 253 -11.77 31.97 -20.74
C PRO A 253 -11.54 30.70 -21.59
N ASN A 254 -10.27 30.33 -21.82
CA ASN A 254 -9.89 29.13 -22.57
C ASN A 254 -10.20 27.82 -21.83
N PHE A 255 -10.41 27.84 -20.50
CA PHE A 255 -10.91 26.68 -19.77
C PHE A 255 -12.26 26.21 -20.36
N TRP A 256 -13.18 27.14 -20.55
CA TRP A 256 -14.54 26.84 -21.02
C TRP A 256 -14.58 26.40 -22.48
N THR A 257 -13.62 26.82 -23.31
CA THR A 257 -13.56 26.45 -24.72
C THR A 257 -12.73 25.21 -25.01
N ASN A 258 -11.74 24.93 -24.18
CA ASN A 258 -10.74 23.90 -24.43
C ASN A 258 -10.91 22.64 -23.59
N SER A 259 -11.66 22.70 -22.47
CA SER A 259 -11.95 21.54 -21.63
C SER A 259 -12.89 20.57 -22.32
N MET A 260 -12.83 19.29 -21.94
CA MET A 260 -13.81 18.29 -22.31
C MET A 260 -14.66 17.98 -21.07
N LEU A 261 -15.76 18.75 -20.89
CA LEU A 261 -16.65 18.64 -19.75
C LEU A 261 -17.79 17.65 -19.95
N THR A 262 -18.00 17.20 -21.18
CA THR A 262 -19.04 16.24 -21.57
C THR A 262 -18.44 15.12 -22.43
N LYS A 263 -19.05 13.94 -22.37
CA LYS A 263 -18.65 12.86 -23.26
C LYS A 263 -19.08 13.15 -24.68
N PRO A 264 -18.19 13.05 -25.70
CA PRO A 264 -18.56 13.17 -27.10
C PRO A 264 -19.69 12.21 -27.50
N THR A 265 -20.67 12.71 -28.28
CA THR A 265 -21.82 11.94 -28.75
C THR A 265 -21.65 11.40 -30.16
N ASP A 266 -20.61 11.81 -30.87
CA ASP A 266 -20.29 11.42 -32.26
C ASP A 266 -19.62 10.04 -32.39
N GLY A 267 -19.46 9.29 -31.30
CA GLY A 267 -18.82 7.98 -31.25
C GLY A 267 -17.30 8.05 -31.04
N THR A 268 -16.71 9.23 -30.91
CA THR A 268 -15.31 9.41 -30.55
C THR A 268 -15.03 8.70 -29.22
N LYS A 269 -13.99 7.87 -29.21
CA LYS A 269 -13.55 7.18 -28.00
C LYS A 269 -12.63 8.09 -27.19
N VAL A 270 -12.95 8.25 -25.91
CA VAL A 270 -12.21 9.12 -24.97
C VAL A 270 -11.89 8.37 -23.68
N VAL A 271 -10.86 8.84 -22.97
CA VAL A 271 -10.58 8.41 -21.60
C VAL A 271 -11.47 9.20 -20.67
N CYS A 272 -12.49 8.55 -20.11
CA CYS A 272 -13.50 9.22 -19.27
C CYS A 272 -13.06 9.53 -17.85
N HIS A 273 -11.89 9.02 -17.38
CA HIS A 273 -11.39 9.32 -16.03
C HIS A 273 -11.19 10.84 -15.86
N PRO A 274 -11.78 11.47 -14.83
CA PRO A 274 -11.59 12.88 -14.56
C PRO A 274 -10.13 13.23 -14.35
N THR A 275 -9.67 14.34 -14.94
CA THR A 275 -8.31 14.81 -14.78
C THR A 275 -8.23 16.32 -15.03
N ALA A 276 -7.47 17.03 -14.19
CA ALA A 276 -7.09 18.41 -14.37
C ALA A 276 -5.73 18.52 -15.10
N TRP A 277 -5.60 19.48 -15.97
CA TRP A 277 -4.44 19.64 -16.87
C TRP A 277 -3.86 21.05 -16.78
N ASP A 278 -2.57 21.14 -16.42
CA ASP A 278 -1.72 22.28 -16.72
C ASP A 278 -1.03 22.01 -18.06
N MET A 279 -1.35 22.80 -19.08
CA MET A 279 -0.76 22.63 -20.42
C MET A 279 0.70 23.14 -20.49
N GLY A 280 1.23 23.77 -19.43
CA GLY A 280 2.62 24.17 -19.28
C GLY A 280 2.95 25.58 -19.79
N ASN A 281 2.00 26.29 -20.42
CA ASN A 281 2.20 27.62 -21.00
C ASN A 281 1.79 28.78 -20.06
N ARG A 282 1.43 28.50 -18.78
CA ARG A 282 1.02 29.47 -17.75
C ARG A 282 -0.38 30.07 -17.90
N GLU A 283 -1.10 29.72 -18.96
CA GLU A 283 -2.38 30.36 -19.32
C GLU A 283 -3.47 29.34 -19.71
N ASP A 284 -3.10 28.10 -20.00
CA ASP A 284 -4.02 27.09 -20.47
C ASP A 284 -4.14 25.95 -19.46
N PHE A 285 -5.28 25.96 -18.74
CA PHE A 285 -5.64 24.97 -17.74
C PHE A 285 -6.98 24.36 -18.13
N ARG A 286 -7.10 23.02 -18.07
CA ARG A 286 -8.25 22.29 -18.57
C ARG A 286 -8.71 21.22 -17.59
N ILE A 287 -9.95 20.81 -17.74
CA ILE A 287 -10.48 19.58 -17.16
C ILE A 287 -11.00 18.68 -18.30
N LYS A 288 -10.69 17.39 -18.19
CA LYS A 288 -11.27 16.34 -19.02
C LYS A 288 -12.12 15.45 -18.11
N MET A 289 -13.42 15.39 -18.36
CA MET A 289 -14.36 14.60 -17.60
C MET A 289 -15.57 14.22 -18.46
N CYS A 290 -16.00 12.94 -18.42
CA CYS A 290 -17.27 12.50 -18.98
C CYS A 290 -18.37 12.71 -17.95
N THR A 291 -18.71 13.96 -17.69
CA THR A 291 -19.56 14.39 -16.59
C THR A 291 -21.00 13.92 -16.76
N LYS A 292 -21.63 13.60 -15.66
CA LYS A 292 -23.06 13.35 -15.51
C LYS A 292 -23.62 14.28 -14.47
N VAL A 293 -24.91 14.60 -14.61
CA VAL A 293 -25.59 15.43 -13.60
C VAL A 293 -25.96 14.56 -12.41
N ASN A 294 -25.06 14.49 -11.44
CA ASN A 294 -25.23 13.80 -10.17
C ASN A 294 -24.31 14.40 -9.09
N MET A 295 -24.52 14.05 -7.83
CA MET A 295 -23.76 14.55 -6.71
C MET A 295 -22.28 14.11 -6.74
N ASP A 296 -22.01 12.88 -7.12
CA ASP A 296 -20.63 12.38 -7.19
C ASP A 296 -19.79 13.20 -8.16
N ASP A 297 -20.33 13.49 -9.35
CA ASP A 297 -19.63 14.28 -10.37
C ASP A 297 -19.59 15.78 -10.01
N PHE A 298 -20.57 16.28 -9.25
CA PHE A 298 -20.52 17.64 -8.66
C PHE A 298 -19.34 17.79 -7.70
N LEU A 299 -19.14 16.84 -6.80
CA LEU A 299 -17.99 16.83 -5.88
C LEU A 299 -16.67 16.65 -6.65
N THR A 300 -16.66 15.78 -7.67
CA THR A 300 -15.49 15.60 -8.53
C THR A 300 -15.14 16.88 -9.30
N ALA A 301 -16.12 17.65 -9.78
CA ALA A 301 -15.86 18.94 -10.44
C ALA A 301 -15.15 19.93 -9.50
N HIS A 302 -15.52 19.97 -8.21
CA HIS A 302 -14.80 20.77 -7.20
C HIS A 302 -13.38 20.27 -6.98
N HIS A 303 -13.18 18.96 -6.90
CA HIS A 303 -11.87 18.32 -6.75
C HIS A 303 -10.93 18.67 -7.90
N GLU A 304 -11.36 18.42 -9.14
CA GLU A 304 -10.55 18.67 -10.32
C GLU A 304 -10.25 20.16 -10.53
N MET A 305 -11.25 21.02 -10.24
CA MET A 305 -11.03 22.47 -10.28
C MET A 305 -10.09 22.93 -9.18
N GLY A 306 -10.05 22.27 -8.03
CA GLY A 306 -9.06 22.48 -6.98
C GLY A 306 -7.63 22.27 -7.47
N HIS A 307 -7.39 21.25 -8.29
CA HIS A 307 -6.12 21.06 -8.96
C HIS A 307 -5.77 22.24 -9.87
N ASN A 308 -6.72 22.72 -10.70
CA ASN A 308 -6.51 23.88 -11.56
C ASN A 308 -6.23 25.14 -10.76
N GLN A 309 -6.88 25.37 -9.61
CA GLN A 309 -6.59 26.52 -8.72
C GLN A 309 -5.13 26.48 -8.24
N TYR A 310 -4.62 25.30 -7.86
CA TYR A 310 -3.22 25.14 -7.49
C TYR A 310 -2.29 25.46 -8.68
N GLN A 311 -2.59 24.91 -9.86
CA GLN A 311 -1.84 25.14 -11.09
C GLN A 311 -1.82 26.61 -11.49
N MET A 312 -2.95 27.29 -11.38
CA MET A 312 -3.08 28.74 -11.64
C MET A 312 -2.31 29.57 -10.61
N ALA A 313 -2.28 29.17 -9.34
CA ALA A 313 -1.59 29.89 -8.29
C ALA A 313 -0.06 29.90 -8.52
N TYR A 314 0.54 28.74 -8.79
CA TYR A 314 1.98 28.63 -9.00
C TYR A 314 2.46 28.91 -10.41
N ARG A 315 1.59 29.28 -11.36
CA ARG A 315 1.93 29.44 -12.79
C ARG A 315 3.08 30.42 -13.08
N HIS A 316 3.32 31.35 -12.15
CA HIS A 316 4.37 32.37 -12.30
C HIS A 316 5.78 31.85 -11.93
N LEU A 317 5.87 30.74 -11.25
CA LEU A 317 7.15 30.14 -10.86
C LEU A 317 7.91 29.61 -12.09
N PRO A 318 9.23 29.41 -11.98
CA PRO A 318 10.01 28.63 -12.93
C PRO A 318 9.43 27.23 -13.10
N TYR A 319 9.56 26.65 -14.29
CA TYR A 319 8.93 25.38 -14.68
C TYR A 319 9.14 24.26 -13.65
N LEU A 320 10.38 24.06 -13.17
CA LEU A 320 10.72 23.01 -12.20
C LEU A 320 10.05 23.18 -10.82
N LEU A 321 9.55 24.37 -10.53
CA LEU A 321 8.91 24.70 -9.26
C LEU A 321 7.38 24.75 -9.37
N ARG A 322 6.81 24.52 -10.56
CA ARG A 322 5.37 24.49 -10.84
C ARG A 322 4.81 23.09 -10.52
N ASP A 323 4.71 22.80 -9.26
CA ASP A 323 4.16 21.55 -8.76
C ASP A 323 3.69 21.74 -7.31
N GLY A 324 2.93 20.77 -6.77
CA GLY A 324 2.60 20.76 -5.34
C GLY A 324 3.86 20.69 -4.47
N ALA A 325 3.77 21.18 -3.26
CA ALA A 325 4.90 21.24 -2.33
C ALA A 325 5.57 19.89 -2.11
N ASN A 326 4.78 18.81 -2.09
CA ASN A 326 5.20 17.42 -2.32
C ASN A 326 4.07 16.66 -3.03
N GLU A 327 4.26 15.37 -3.30
CA GLU A 327 3.32 14.55 -4.09
C GLU A 327 1.93 14.34 -3.45
N GLY A 328 1.73 14.71 -2.18
CA GLY A 328 0.44 14.63 -1.48
C GLY A 328 -0.39 15.92 -1.51
N PHE A 329 0.23 17.08 -1.76
CA PHE A 329 -0.44 18.38 -1.63
C PHE A 329 -1.50 18.63 -2.67
N HIS A 330 -1.25 18.30 -3.95
CA HIS A 330 -2.22 18.50 -5.01
C HIS A 330 -3.55 17.81 -4.72
N GLU A 331 -3.47 16.53 -4.35
CA GLU A 331 -4.63 15.72 -4.02
C GLU A 331 -5.33 16.24 -2.74
N ALA A 332 -4.58 16.67 -1.73
CA ALA A 332 -5.15 17.21 -0.49
C ALA A 332 -6.00 18.45 -0.77
N VAL A 333 -5.52 19.33 -1.64
CA VAL A 333 -6.25 20.56 -2.04
C VAL A 333 -7.55 20.23 -2.79
N GLY A 334 -7.53 19.27 -3.73
CA GLY A 334 -8.75 18.83 -4.40
C GLY A 334 -9.79 18.27 -3.42
N GLU A 335 -9.34 17.44 -2.47
CA GLU A 335 -10.23 16.79 -1.49
C GLU A 335 -10.91 17.76 -0.51
N ILE A 336 -10.23 18.81 -0.02
CA ILE A 336 -10.85 19.77 0.93
C ILE A 336 -12.00 20.55 0.28
N MET A 337 -11.95 20.77 -1.04
CA MET A 337 -13.04 21.42 -1.76
C MET A 337 -14.29 20.55 -1.80
N SER A 338 -14.09 19.26 -2.08
CA SER A 338 -15.17 18.27 -2.04
C SER A 338 -15.79 18.14 -0.65
N LEU A 339 -15.00 18.24 0.44
CA LEU A 339 -15.51 18.19 1.80
C LEU A 339 -16.48 19.36 2.09
N SER A 340 -16.12 20.60 1.73
CA SER A 340 -16.98 21.76 1.90
C SER A 340 -18.23 21.69 1.03
N ALA A 341 -18.09 21.33 -0.24
CA ALA A 341 -19.20 21.21 -1.19
C ALA A 341 -20.19 20.08 -0.85
N ALA A 342 -19.76 19.07 -0.10
CA ALA A 342 -20.61 17.95 0.34
C ALA A 342 -21.46 18.27 1.59
N THR A 343 -21.21 19.37 2.27
CA THR A 343 -21.94 19.70 3.50
C THR A 343 -23.41 20.01 3.22
N PRO A 344 -24.35 19.60 4.10
CA PRO A 344 -25.75 19.96 3.95
C PRO A 344 -25.97 21.46 3.86
N SER A 345 -25.24 22.27 4.62
CA SER A 345 -25.32 23.74 4.58
C SER A 345 -24.97 24.28 3.19
N HIS A 346 -23.94 23.79 2.54
CA HIS A 346 -23.58 24.16 1.17
C HIS A 346 -24.71 23.79 0.19
N LEU A 347 -25.18 22.53 0.27
CA LEU A 347 -26.23 22.01 -0.62
C LEU A 347 -27.57 22.76 -0.44
N GLN A 348 -27.91 23.18 0.78
CA GLN A 348 -29.04 24.03 1.04
C GLN A 348 -28.86 25.43 0.44
N SER A 349 -27.67 26.02 0.51
CA SER A 349 -27.38 27.34 -0.09
C SER A 349 -27.58 27.35 -1.60
N LEU A 350 -27.37 26.19 -2.27
CA LEU A 350 -27.62 25.96 -3.70
C LEU A 350 -29.11 25.63 -4.01
N GLY A 351 -29.94 25.49 -3.00
CA GLY A 351 -31.35 25.09 -3.14
C GLY A 351 -31.51 23.61 -3.56
N LEU A 352 -30.48 22.80 -3.34
CA LEU A 352 -30.49 21.34 -3.66
C LEU A 352 -31.07 20.51 -2.52
N LEU A 353 -31.02 21.03 -1.28
CA LEU A 353 -31.74 20.51 -0.13
C LEU A 353 -32.84 21.46 0.29
N PRO A 354 -33.95 20.96 0.85
CA PRO A 354 -35.04 21.81 1.37
C PRO A 354 -34.51 22.75 2.45
N ALA A 355 -35.08 23.98 2.53
CA ALA A 355 -34.68 24.96 3.54
C ALA A 355 -34.99 24.50 4.98
N ASP A 356 -35.95 23.60 5.15
CA ASP A 356 -36.34 22.97 6.40
C ASP A 356 -35.64 21.64 6.68
N PHE A 357 -34.70 21.25 5.84
CA PHE A 357 -33.86 20.08 6.10
C PHE A 357 -33.09 20.29 7.40
N THR A 358 -33.27 19.38 8.32
CA THR A 358 -32.53 19.35 9.60
C THR A 358 -31.73 18.12 9.71
N GLU A 359 -30.46 18.26 10.05
CA GLU A 359 -29.59 17.18 10.36
C GLU A 359 -29.92 16.61 11.73
N ASP A 360 -29.94 15.28 11.83
CA ASP A 360 -29.97 14.58 13.10
C ASP A 360 -28.75 13.63 13.22
N MET A 361 -28.53 13.13 14.41
CA MET A 361 -27.39 12.25 14.70
C MET A 361 -27.37 11.00 13.81
N GLU A 362 -28.52 10.44 13.44
CA GLU A 362 -28.60 9.23 12.62
C GLU A 362 -28.18 9.52 11.17
N THR A 363 -28.58 10.65 10.64
CA THR A 363 -28.14 11.13 9.31
C THR A 363 -26.63 11.44 9.31
N ASP A 364 -26.13 12.09 10.37
CA ASP A 364 -24.70 12.37 10.53
C ASP A 364 -23.87 11.07 10.56
N ILE A 365 -24.32 10.05 11.28
CA ILE A 365 -23.64 8.75 11.35
C ILE A 365 -23.64 8.05 9.99
N ASN A 366 -24.75 8.06 9.25
CA ASN A 366 -24.80 7.53 7.89
C ASN A 366 -23.79 8.23 6.97
N PHE A 367 -23.76 9.56 7.00
CA PHE A 367 -22.80 10.37 6.22
C PHE A 367 -21.35 10.03 6.59
N LEU A 368 -21.02 10.07 7.88
CA LEU A 368 -19.66 9.79 8.36
C LEU A 368 -19.21 8.35 8.07
N LEU A 369 -20.13 7.37 8.16
CA LEU A 369 -19.80 6.00 7.79
C LEU A 369 -19.49 5.88 6.29
N LYS A 370 -20.26 6.52 5.43
CA LYS A 370 -19.99 6.55 3.97
C LYS A 370 -18.60 7.12 3.69
N GLN A 371 -18.25 8.22 4.36
CA GLN A 371 -16.90 8.81 4.26
C GLN A 371 -15.82 7.88 4.82
N ALA A 372 -16.05 7.23 5.97
CA ALA A 372 -15.06 6.36 6.60
C ALA A 372 -14.77 5.10 5.76
N LEU A 373 -15.77 4.54 5.09
CA LEU A 373 -15.59 3.40 4.17
C LEU A 373 -14.68 3.74 2.97
N THR A 374 -14.55 5.03 2.65
CA THR A 374 -13.65 5.51 1.60
C THR A 374 -12.32 5.95 2.18
N ILE A 375 -12.33 6.80 3.19
CA ILE A 375 -11.15 7.53 3.69
C ILE A 375 -10.38 6.71 4.74
N VAL A 376 -11.07 6.21 5.76
CA VAL A 376 -10.43 5.46 6.86
C VAL A 376 -10.01 4.07 6.40
N ALA A 377 -10.87 3.39 5.65
CA ALA A 377 -10.63 2.02 5.18
C ALA A 377 -9.39 1.89 4.28
N THR A 378 -9.08 2.92 3.49
CA THR A 378 -7.94 2.88 2.56
C THR A 378 -6.58 3.12 3.21
N LEU A 379 -6.52 3.70 4.41
CA LEU A 379 -5.25 4.09 5.03
C LEU A 379 -4.35 2.91 5.40
N PRO A 380 -4.84 1.85 6.09
CA PRO A 380 -4.02 0.67 6.34
C PRO A 380 -3.62 -0.07 5.06
N PHE A 381 -4.51 -0.14 4.07
CA PHE A 381 -4.19 -0.71 2.75
C PHE A 381 -3.03 0.03 2.09
N THR A 382 -3.09 1.36 2.08
CA THR A 382 -2.10 2.24 1.44
C THR A 382 -0.74 2.11 2.12
N TYR A 383 -0.71 2.18 3.45
CA TYR A 383 0.50 2.01 4.23
C TYR A 383 1.13 0.63 4.01
N MET A 384 0.36 -0.44 4.15
CA MET A 384 0.83 -1.80 4.00
C MET A 384 1.43 -2.06 2.61
N LEU A 385 0.77 -1.57 1.55
CA LEU A 385 1.24 -1.74 0.17
C LEU A 385 2.61 -1.08 -0.03
N GLU A 386 2.78 0.15 0.44
CA GLU A 386 4.05 0.86 0.26
C GLU A 386 5.15 0.32 1.18
N GLU A 387 4.82 -0.06 2.42
CA GLU A 387 5.76 -0.71 3.34
C GLU A 387 6.29 -2.03 2.74
N TRP A 388 5.41 -2.83 2.10
CA TRP A 388 5.81 -4.03 1.38
C TRP A 388 6.77 -3.70 0.22
N ARG A 389 6.47 -2.69 -0.62
CA ARG A 389 7.37 -2.31 -1.73
C ARG A 389 8.71 -1.79 -1.25
N TRP A 390 8.74 -0.96 -0.20
CA TRP A 390 9.99 -0.52 0.39
C TRP A 390 10.86 -1.70 0.85
N GLN A 391 10.27 -2.69 1.50
CA GLN A 391 10.99 -3.88 1.94
C GLN A 391 11.45 -4.76 0.77
N VAL A 392 10.70 -4.84 -0.32
CA VAL A 392 11.09 -5.52 -1.56
C VAL A 392 12.30 -4.83 -2.20
N PHE A 393 12.26 -3.51 -2.36
CA PHE A 393 13.38 -2.75 -2.92
C PHE A 393 14.62 -2.77 -2.03
N GLN A 394 14.46 -2.75 -0.72
CA GLN A 394 15.56 -2.94 0.24
C GLN A 394 16.17 -4.34 0.21
N GLY A 395 15.48 -5.32 -0.37
CA GLY A 395 15.87 -6.72 -0.36
C GLY A 395 15.60 -7.43 0.97
N THR A 396 14.90 -6.79 1.91
CA THR A 396 14.47 -7.39 3.18
C THR A 396 13.48 -8.52 2.96
N ILE A 397 12.61 -8.40 1.94
CA ILE A 397 11.74 -9.47 1.46
C ILE A 397 12.36 -10.05 0.20
N PRO A 398 12.94 -11.26 0.25
CA PRO A 398 13.51 -11.91 -0.93
C PRO A 398 12.40 -12.35 -1.89
N LYS A 399 12.78 -12.56 -3.17
CA LYS A 399 11.80 -12.85 -4.25
C LYS A 399 10.96 -14.11 -3.98
N ASP A 400 11.53 -15.10 -3.36
CA ASP A 400 10.86 -16.37 -2.99
C ASP A 400 9.93 -16.25 -1.75
N GLN A 401 9.73 -15.04 -1.24
CA GLN A 401 8.84 -14.75 -0.11
C GLN A 401 7.89 -13.57 -0.39
N TRP A 402 7.80 -13.07 -1.60
CA TRP A 402 7.00 -11.89 -1.93
C TRP A 402 5.52 -12.08 -1.61
N MET A 403 4.93 -13.22 -2.00
CA MET A 403 3.51 -13.49 -1.74
C MET A 403 3.26 -13.87 -0.29
N LEU A 404 4.15 -14.65 0.31
CA LEU A 404 4.08 -14.98 1.72
C LEU A 404 4.01 -13.71 2.57
N ARG A 405 4.99 -12.81 2.42
CA ARG A 405 5.04 -11.56 3.19
C ARG A 405 3.92 -10.58 2.84
N TRP A 406 3.50 -10.53 1.58
CA TRP A 406 2.35 -9.72 1.18
C TRP A 406 1.10 -10.09 1.97
N TRP A 407 0.75 -11.37 2.03
CA TRP A 407 -0.45 -11.82 2.72
C TRP A 407 -0.29 -11.84 4.25
N GLU A 408 0.90 -12.08 4.78
CA GLU A 408 1.17 -11.86 6.21
C GLU A 408 0.93 -10.40 6.59
N MET A 409 1.49 -9.45 5.86
CA MET A 409 1.28 -8.03 6.10
C MET A 409 -0.19 -7.61 5.88
N LYS A 410 -0.91 -8.20 4.91
CA LYS A 410 -2.35 -8.00 4.75
C LYS A 410 -3.12 -8.40 6.00
N ARG A 411 -2.83 -9.55 6.56
CA ARG A 411 -3.45 -10.01 7.79
C ARG A 411 -3.05 -9.16 9.00
N GLU A 412 -1.77 -8.86 9.14
CA GLU A 412 -1.23 -8.13 10.29
C GLU A 412 -1.70 -6.68 10.32
N LEU A 413 -1.54 -5.96 9.21
CA LEU A 413 -1.70 -4.51 9.15
C LEU A 413 -3.09 -4.06 8.69
N VAL A 414 -3.80 -4.88 7.94
CA VAL A 414 -5.10 -4.51 7.34
C VAL A 414 -6.25 -5.34 7.88
N GLY A 415 -5.97 -6.51 8.48
CA GLY A 415 -7.01 -7.44 8.92
C GLY A 415 -7.78 -8.07 7.76
N VAL A 416 -7.09 -8.33 6.64
CA VAL A 416 -7.66 -8.89 5.42
C VAL A 416 -6.98 -10.21 5.10
N THR A 417 -7.77 -11.23 4.79
CA THR A 417 -7.30 -12.59 4.51
C THR A 417 -7.45 -12.93 3.03
N GLU A 418 -6.51 -13.73 2.53
CA GLU A 418 -6.62 -14.34 1.22
C GLU A 418 -7.80 -15.33 1.19
N PRO A 419 -8.69 -15.25 0.20
CA PRO A 419 -9.81 -16.19 0.10
C PRO A 419 -9.42 -17.55 -0.51
N LEU A 420 -8.24 -17.64 -1.13
CA LEU A 420 -7.66 -18.84 -1.71
C LEU A 420 -6.16 -18.88 -1.40
N PRO A 421 -5.55 -20.07 -1.29
CA PRO A 421 -4.11 -20.20 -1.07
C PRO A 421 -3.29 -19.46 -2.14
N ARG A 422 -2.26 -18.74 -1.71
CA ARG A 422 -1.37 -17.93 -2.56
C ARG A 422 0.07 -18.37 -2.35
N ASP A 423 0.63 -19.04 -3.33
CA ASP A 423 2.05 -19.40 -3.35
C ASP A 423 2.87 -18.41 -4.17
N GLU A 424 4.19 -18.63 -4.25
CA GLU A 424 5.10 -17.75 -4.98
C GLU A 424 4.98 -17.85 -6.52
N SER A 425 4.07 -18.67 -7.06
CA SER A 425 3.72 -18.64 -8.49
C SER A 425 2.82 -17.46 -8.84
N TYR A 426 2.20 -16.82 -7.85
CA TYR A 426 1.37 -15.62 -8.01
C TYR A 426 2.20 -14.34 -7.88
N CYS A 427 1.57 -13.22 -8.23
CA CYS A 427 2.12 -11.88 -8.01
C CYS A 427 0.96 -10.88 -7.88
N ASP A 428 0.35 -10.84 -6.70
CA ASP A 428 -0.86 -10.06 -6.48
C ASP A 428 -0.64 -8.53 -6.44
N PRO A 429 0.49 -7.98 -5.91
CA PRO A 429 0.69 -6.54 -5.83
C PRO A 429 0.60 -5.82 -7.18
N PRO A 430 1.27 -6.25 -8.27
CA PRO A 430 1.19 -5.56 -9.56
C PRO A 430 -0.14 -5.79 -10.31
N ALA A 431 -1.06 -6.58 -9.78
CA ALA A 431 -2.43 -6.62 -10.26
C ALA A 431 -3.18 -5.29 -10.02
N LEU A 432 -2.62 -4.40 -9.20
CA LEU A 432 -3.03 -3.01 -9.06
C LEU A 432 -2.22 -2.13 -10.03
N PHE A 433 -2.93 -1.32 -10.84
CA PHE A 433 -2.33 -0.44 -11.85
C PHE A 433 -1.21 0.45 -11.30
N HIS A 434 -1.37 1.04 -10.12
CA HIS A 434 -0.36 1.91 -9.51
C HIS A 434 0.97 1.19 -9.25
N VAL A 435 0.90 -0.10 -8.92
CA VAL A 435 2.10 -0.91 -8.66
C VAL A 435 2.78 -1.28 -9.97
N SER A 436 2.03 -1.75 -10.96
CA SER A 436 2.57 -2.08 -12.29
C SER A 436 2.92 -0.83 -13.12
N GLY A 437 2.30 0.32 -12.82
CA GLY A 437 2.52 1.60 -13.51
C GLY A 437 3.62 2.47 -12.90
N ASP A 438 4.38 1.95 -11.94
CA ASP A 438 5.54 2.65 -11.35
C ASP A 438 5.18 3.93 -10.56
N TYR A 439 4.05 3.94 -9.85
CA TYR A 439 3.66 5.08 -9.03
C TYR A 439 4.02 4.84 -7.55
N SER A 440 4.68 5.82 -6.91
CA SER A 440 4.75 5.89 -5.43
C SER A 440 3.32 5.94 -4.88
N PHE A 441 3.03 5.15 -3.84
CA PHE A 441 1.66 4.99 -3.33
C PHE A 441 1.44 5.68 -1.98
N ILE A 442 2.51 5.97 -1.25
CA ILE A 442 2.42 6.64 0.06
C ILE A 442 1.77 8.02 -0.04
N ARG A 443 1.79 8.65 -1.22
CA ARG A 443 1.11 9.92 -1.49
C ARG A 443 -0.36 9.92 -1.11
N TYR A 444 -1.04 8.79 -1.24
CA TYR A 444 -2.45 8.65 -0.87
C TYR A 444 -2.67 8.58 0.65
N PHE A 445 -1.66 8.19 1.40
CA PHE A 445 -1.66 8.25 2.86
C PHE A 445 -1.38 9.69 3.33
N THR A 446 -0.30 10.28 2.85
CA THR A 446 0.12 11.64 3.25
C THR A 446 -0.90 12.69 2.83
N ARG A 447 -1.49 12.58 1.60
CA ARG A 447 -2.55 13.48 1.16
C ARG A 447 -3.74 13.49 2.12
N THR A 448 -4.12 12.31 2.62
CA THR A 448 -5.27 12.21 3.54
C THR A 448 -4.96 12.91 4.85
N VAL A 449 -3.75 12.81 5.36
CA VAL A 449 -3.34 13.54 6.57
C VAL A 449 -3.37 15.05 6.31
N TYR A 450 -2.75 15.52 5.22
CA TYR A 450 -2.75 16.95 4.86
C TYR A 450 -4.16 17.47 4.63
N GLN A 451 -5.03 16.72 3.98
CA GLN A 451 -6.42 17.07 3.73
C GLN A 451 -7.12 17.51 5.01
N PHE A 452 -7.04 16.74 6.09
CA PHE A 452 -7.70 17.08 7.35
C PHE A 452 -6.98 18.15 8.14
N GLN A 453 -5.65 18.24 8.07
CA GLN A 453 -4.91 19.36 8.66
C GLN A 453 -5.27 20.69 8.01
N LEU A 454 -5.32 20.72 6.67
CA LEU A 454 -5.73 21.90 5.91
C LEU A 454 -7.20 22.26 6.20
N GLN A 455 -8.11 21.28 6.19
CA GLN A 455 -9.53 21.48 6.48
C GLN A 455 -9.72 22.08 7.88
N ASP A 456 -9.10 21.52 8.90
CA ASP A 456 -9.19 22.03 10.27
C ASP A 456 -8.69 23.47 10.40
N ALA A 457 -7.54 23.77 9.78
CA ALA A 457 -6.95 25.10 9.81
C ALA A 457 -7.81 26.14 9.07
N LEU A 458 -8.34 25.80 7.90
CA LEU A 458 -9.20 26.68 7.11
C LEU A 458 -10.57 26.88 7.76
N CYS A 459 -11.12 25.86 8.39
CA CYS A 459 -12.36 25.95 9.15
C CYS A 459 -12.23 26.88 10.36
N LYS A 460 -11.11 26.83 11.07
CA LYS A 460 -10.80 27.77 12.17
C LYS A 460 -10.68 29.20 11.66
N GLU A 461 -10.04 29.40 10.51
CA GLU A 461 -9.91 30.72 9.87
C GLU A 461 -11.27 31.25 9.41
N ALA A 462 -12.15 30.36 8.92
CA ALA A 462 -13.52 30.69 8.57
C ALA A 462 -14.44 30.95 9.79
N GLY A 463 -13.91 30.82 11.02
CA GLY A 463 -14.66 31.01 12.25
C GLY A 463 -15.66 29.89 12.55
N HIS A 464 -15.49 28.72 11.96
CA HIS A 464 -16.35 27.57 12.22
C HIS A 464 -16.25 27.12 13.68
N THR A 465 -17.39 26.90 14.30
CA THR A 465 -17.52 26.38 15.65
C THR A 465 -18.45 25.18 15.63
N GLY A 466 -17.91 24.00 15.93
CA GLY A 466 -18.68 22.77 15.91
C GLY A 466 -17.87 21.60 15.35
N PRO A 467 -18.52 20.46 15.06
CA PRO A 467 -17.85 19.31 14.50
C PRO A 467 -17.23 19.62 13.13
N LEU A 468 -15.99 19.19 12.92
CA LEU A 468 -15.22 19.50 11.71
C LEU A 468 -15.91 19.02 10.42
N TYR A 469 -16.65 17.91 10.47
CA TYR A 469 -17.37 17.37 9.30
C TYR A 469 -18.56 18.24 8.83
N LYS A 470 -18.98 19.25 9.61
CA LYS A 470 -20.02 20.21 9.26
C LYS A 470 -19.48 21.54 8.74
N CYS A 471 -18.16 21.65 8.63
CA CYS A 471 -17.53 22.88 8.18
C CYS A 471 -17.65 23.07 6.67
N ASP A 472 -18.16 24.22 6.29
CA ASP A 472 -18.17 24.78 4.93
C ASP A 472 -17.41 26.11 4.94
N ILE A 473 -16.38 26.24 4.12
CA ILE A 473 -15.57 27.47 4.02
C ILE A 473 -16.12 28.46 2.98
N THR A 474 -17.24 28.18 2.35
CA THR A 474 -17.87 29.06 1.35
C THR A 474 -18.00 30.49 1.89
N ASN A 475 -17.67 31.49 1.08
CA ASN A 475 -17.64 32.93 1.40
C ASN A 475 -16.58 33.34 2.43
N SER A 476 -15.71 32.46 2.92
CA SER A 476 -14.61 32.86 3.78
C SER A 476 -13.39 33.29 2.96
N THR A 477 -13.29 34.60 2.74
CA THR A 477 -12.13 35.16 2.00
C THR A 477 -10.83 35.01 2.77
N ASP A 478 -10.85 34.97 4.09
CA ASP A 478 -9.66 34.80 4.92
C ASP A 478 -9.12 33.36 4.80
N ALA A 479 -10.00 32.35 4.86
CA ALA A 479 -9.61 30.96 4.61
C ALA A 479 -9.06 30.77 3.20
N GLY A 480 -9.70 31.35 2.20
CA GLY A 480 -9.22 31.26 0.81
C GLY A 480 -7.90 32.00 0.56
N ASN A 481 -7.70 33.18 1.17
CA ASN A 481 -6.42 33.90 1.10
C ASN A 481 -5.29 33.06 1.71
N LYS A 482 -5.51 32.51 2.89
CA LYS A 482 -4.55 31.68 3.61
C LYS A 482 -4.16 30.44 2.79
N LEU A 483 -5.14 29.79 2.13
CA LEU A 483 -4.87 28.68 1.23
C LEU A 483 -4.10 29.14 0.00
N ARG A 484 -4.51 30.21 -0.67
CA ARG A 484 -3.85 30.75 -1.86
C ARG A 484 -2.39 31.09 -1.59
N ASP A 485 -2.05 31.71 -0.47
CA ASP A 485 -0.67 32.03 -0.10
C ASP A 485 0.21 30.78 -0.04
N MET A 486 -0.34 29.63 0.38
CA MET A 486 0.36 28.35 0.30
C MET A 486 0.49 27.84 -1.15
N LEU A 487 -0.61 27.91 -1.92
CA LEU A 487 -0.61 27.40 -3.30
C LEU A 487 0.41 28.15 -4.19
N GLU A 488 0.56 29.47 -4.00
CA GLU A 488 1.52 30.30 -4.74
C GLU A 488 2.97 29.91 -4.49
N LEU A 489 3.27 29.22 -3.38
CA LEU A 489 4.61 28.70 -3.11
C LEU A 489 5.02 27.60 -4.08
N GLY A 490 4.05 26.83 -4.63
CA GLY A 490 4.33 25.66 -5.44
C GLY A 490 5.36 24.76 -4.76
N ARG A 491 6.44 24.43 -5.48
CA ARG A 491 7.61 23.69 -4.96
C ARG A 491 8.82 24.61 -4.66
N SER A 492 8.62 25.94 -4.60
CA SER A 492 9.69 26.90 -4.35
C SER A 492 10.16 26.96 -2.90
N LYS A 493 9.41 26.39 -2.00
CA LYS A 493 9.72 26.22 -0.57
C LYS A 493 9.55 24.76 -0.16
N SER A 494 10.17 24.37 0.96
CA SER A 494 9.96 23.06 1.53
C SER A 494 8.48 22.83 1.85
N TRP A 495 8.00 21.60 1.72
CA TRP A 495 6.61 21.27 2.03
C TRP A 495 6.26 21.52 3.51
N THR A 496 7.26 21.44 4.39
CA THR A 496 7.13 21.76 5.82
C THR A 496 6.80 23.23 6.05
N ARG A 497 7.40 24.15 5.24
CA ARG A 497 7.02 25.58 5.25
C ARG A 497 5.63 25.82 4.66
N ALA A 498 5.31 25.12 3.57
CA ALA A 498 4.00 25.21 2.95
C ALA A 498 2.90 24.75 3.92
N LEU A 499 3.12 23.68 4.65
CA LEU A 499 2.18 23.20 5.67
C LEU A 499 2.03 24.20 6.81
N GLU A 500 3.14 24.77 7.31
CA GLU A 500 3.10 25.77 8.37
C GLU A 500 2.32 27.02 7.97
N GLN A 501 2.38 27.44 6.70
CA GLN A 501 1.67 28.61 6.19
C GLN A 501 0.16 28.54 6.46
N VAL A 502 -0.42 27.35 6.37
CA VAL A 502 -1.85 27.13 6.62
C VAL A 502 -2.10 26.57 8.02
N CYS A 503 -1.38 25.54 8.42
CA CYS A 503 -1.69 24.76 9.62
C CYS A 503 -0.98 25.29 10.89
N GLY A 504 0.04 26.13 10.75
CA GLY A 504 0.87 26.59 11.87
C GLY A 504 1.80 25.49 12.43
N ASP A 505 1.87 24.34 11.74
CA ASP A 505 2.72 23.21 12.11
C ASP A 505 3.55 22.76 10.90
N THR A 506 4.76 22.23 11.15
CA THR A 506 5.70 21.78 10.13
C THR A 506 5.68 20.26 9.91
N ARG A 507 4.79 19.53 10.59
CA ARG A 507 4.74 18.06 10.61
C ARG A 507 3.34 17.53 10.29
N MET A 508 3.28 16.31 9.78
CA MET A 508 2.04 15.57 9.63
C MET A 508 1.41 15.27 11.00
N ASP A 509 0.09 15.43 11.09
CA ASP A 509 -0.67 15.27 12.33
C ASP A 509 -2.01 14.56 12.06
N ALA A 510 -2.24 13.43 12.72
CA ALA A 510 -3.48 12.66 12.59
C ALA A 510 -4.66 13.25 13.37
N ARG A 511 -4.44 14.15 14.33
CA ARG A 511 -5.49 14.66 15.21
C ARG A 511 -6.67 15.29 14.49
N PRO A 512 -6.49 16.09 13.42
CA PRO A 512 -7.62 16.63 12.65
C PRO A 512 -8.48 15.56 11.98
N LEU A 513 -7.88 14.52 11.41
CA LEU A 513 -8.58 13.37 10.84
C LEU A 513 -9.38 12.64 11.93
N LEU A 514 -8.77 12.35 13.07
CA LEU A 514 -9.43 11.68 14.19
C LEU A 514 -10.58 12.57 14.77
N SER A 515 -10.39 13.88 14.82
CA SER A 515 -11.44 14.84 15.22
C SER A 515 -12.61 14.82 14.25
N TYR A 516 -12.38 14.78 12.94
CA TYR A 516 -13.44 14.72 11.92
C TYR A 516 -14.32 13.48 12.10
N PHE A 517 -13.72 12.32 12.40
CA PHE A 517 -14.44 11.06 12.59
C PHE A 517 -14.80 10.75 14.05
N SER A 518 -14.58 11.66 15.00
CA SER A 518 -14.79 11.38 16.43
C SER A 518 -16.21 10.96 16.76
N THR A 519 -17.23 11.61 16.18
CA THR A 519 -18.65 11.27 16.36
C THR A 519 -18.95 9.84 15.89
N LEU A 520 -18.43 9.46 14.73
CA LEU A 520 -18.56 8.10 14.23
C LEU A 520 -17.80 7.08 15.10
N TYR A 521 -16.61 7.44 15.57
CA TYR A 521 -15.79 6.57 16.39
C TYR A 521 -16.49 6.19 17.70
N GLU A 522 -17.05 7.17 18.41
CA GLU A 522 -17.80 6.89 19.65
C GLU A 522 -19.06 6.07 19.36
N TRP A 523 -19.79 6.37 18.30
CA TRP A 523 -20.94 5.56 17.89
C TRP A 523 -20.54 4.11 17.54
N LEU A 524 -19.45 3.90 16.80
CA LEU A 524 -18.96 2.54 16.47
C LEU A 524 -18.59 1.76 17.72
N LYS A 525 -17.95 2.38 18.71
CA LYS A 525 -17.61 1.77 20.00
C LYS A 525 -18.88 1.29 20.73
N GLU A 526 -19.84 2.18 20.86
CA GLU A 526 -21.12 1.87 21.54
C GLU A 526 -21.86 0.75 20.80
N GLU A 527 -21.96 0.83 19.49
CA GLU A 527 -22.66 -0.16 18.66
C GLU A 527 -21.97 -1.51 18.65
N ASN A 528 -20.65 -1.56 18.62
CA ASN A 528 -19.88 -2.80 18.70
C ASN A 528 -19.96 -3.42 20.10
N GLN A 529 -19.87 -2.61 21.15
CA GLN A 529 -20.01 -3.08 22.54
C GLN A 529 -21.41 -3.63 22.81
N LYS A 530 -22.45 -2.91 22.38
CA LYS A 530 -23.87 -3.35 22.52
C LYS A 530 -24.11 -4.72 21.88
N ASN A 531 -23.43 -5.01 20.77
CA ASN A 531 -23.57 -6.27 20.04
C ASN A 531 -22.47 -7.28 20.36
N ASN A 532 -21.65 -7.05 21.39
CA ASN A 532 -20.55 -7.93 21.82
C ASN A 532 -19.60 -8.33 20.67
N ARG A 533 -19.30 -7.41 19.75
CA ARG A 533 -18.41 -7.66 18.62
C ARG A 533 -16.95 -7.63 19.07
N ALA A 534 -16.15 -8.57 18.59
CA ALA A 534 -14.70 -8.57 18.82
C ALA A 534 -14.06 -7.41 18.06
N ILE A 535 -13.30 -6.55 18.75
CA ILE A 535 -12.64 -5.39 18.14
C ILE A 535 -11.31 -5.78 17.53
N GLY A 536 -11.09 -5.31 16.30
CA GLY A 536 -9.94 -5.72 15.50
C GLY A 536 -10.11 -7.15 14.99
N TRP A 537 -8.99 -7.83 14.84
CA TRP A 537 -8.93 -9.21 14.34
C TRP A 537 -7.83 -9.97 15.09
N SER A 538 -7.97 -11.29 15.18
CA SER A 538 -6.96 -12.15 15.76
C SER A 538 -6.03 -12.66 14.67
N LEU A 539 -4.72 -12.55 14.90
CA LEU A 539 -3.70 -13.17 14.03
C LEU A 539 -3.61 -14.68 14.23
N SER A 540 -4.10 -15.17 15.38
CA SER A 540 -4.21 -16.59 15.67
C SER A 540 -5.36 -17.27 14.91
N ASP A 541 -6.24 -16.48 14.32
CA ASP A 541 -7.36 -16.94 13.49
C ASP A 541 -7.01 -16.84 11.99
N ASP A 542 -5.99 -17.51 11.60
CA ASP A 542 -6.14 -18.51 10.56
C ASP A 542 -7.33 -19.36 11.02
N PRO A 543 -8.53 -19.31 10.37
CA PRO A 543 -9.68 -20.12 10.83
C PRO A 543 -9.32 -21.59 10.95
N TYR A 544 -8.11 -21.94 10.57
CA TYR A 544 -7.51 -23.25 10.55
C TYR A 544 -6.44 -23.49 11.63
N SER A 545 -6.00 -22.46 12.43
CA SER A 545 -4.79 -22.59 13.24
C SER A 545 -4.89 -23.57 14.41
N ASN A 546 -6.05 -23.67 15.05
CA ASN A 546 -6.24 -24.58 16.20
C ASN A 546 -6.49 -26.03 15.78
N ASP A 547 -7.11 -26.22 14.62
CA ASP A 547 -7.47 -27.53 14.08
C ASP A 547 -6.60 -27.93 12.87
N ALA A 548 -5.58 -27.14 12.57
CA ALA A 548 -4.66 -27.40 11.47
C ALA A 548 -3.54 -28.36 11.85
N PHE A 549 -3.24 -29.25 10.91
CA PHE A 549 -2.06 -30.10 10.99
C PHE A 549 -0.97 -29.57 10.07
N LYS A 550 0.25 -29.47 10.61
CA LYS A 550 1.43 -29.24 9.80
C LYS A 550 2.01 -30.56 9.35
N VAL A 551 2.20 -30.67 8.04
CA VAL A 551 2.79 -31.85 7.40
C VAL A 551 4.18 -31.49 6.88
N ARG A 552 5.13 -32.39 7.11
CA ARG A 552 6.49 -32.31 6.55
C ARG A 552 6.80 -33.60 5.80
N LEU A 553 7.40 -33.41 4.62
CA LEU A 553 7.86 -34.54 3.81
C LEU A 553 9.36 -34.47 3.59
N SER A 554 10.04 -35.56 3.89
CA SER A 554 11.46 -35.73 3.67
C SER A 554 11.71 -36.59 2.43
N LEU A 555 11.28 -36.14 1.25
CA LEU A 555 11.41 -36.87 0.00
C LEU A 555 12.88 -37.27 -0.31
N LYS A 556 13.84 -36.40 -0.03
CA LYS A 556 15.26 -36.70 -0.23
C LYS A 556 15.73 -37.80 0.72
N THR A 557 15.21 -37.88 1.93
CA THR A 557 15.50 -38.96 2.88
C THR A 557 14.88 -40.27 2.42
N ALA A 558 13.68 -40.23 1.84
CA ALA A 558 12.97 -41.42 1.39
C ALA A 558 13.47 -41.94 0.04
N MET A 559 13.85 -41.07 -0.91
CA MET A 559 14.08 -41.38 -2.30
C MET A 559 15.52 -41.09 -2.79
N GLY A 560 16.36 -40.49 -1.94
CA GLY A 560 17.74 -40.13 -2.30
C GLY A 560 17.79 -39.18 -3.50
N ASP A 561 18.59 -39.53 -4.50
CA ASP A 561 18.77 -38.76 -5.73
C ASP A 561 17.57 -38.83 -6.70
N ASN A 562 16.59 -39.70 -6.43
CA ASN A 562 15.34 -39.80 -7.18
C ASN A 562 14.23 -38.90 -6.63
N ALA A 563 14.52 -38.04 -5.64
CA ALA A 563 13.57 -37.09 -5.10
C ALA A 563 13.13 -36.08 -6.16
N TYR A 564 11.83 -35.87 -6.27
CA TYR A 564 11.20 -34.95 -7.20
C TYR A 564 10.40 -33.87 -6.44
N ALA A 565 10.06 -32.80 -7.13
CA ALA A 565 9.24 -31.74 -6.54
C ALA A 565 7.76 -32.15 -6.48
N TRP A 566 7.11 -31.98 -5.32
CA TRP A 566 5.67 -32.20 -5.19
C TRP A 566 4.90 -31.26 -6.11
N ASN A 567 3.95 -31.86 -6.82
CA ASN A 567 3.11 -31.16 -7.76
C ASN A 567 1.61 -31.26 -7.37
N SER A 568 0.74 -30.77 -8.22
CA SER A 568 -0.71 -30.79 -8.00
C SER A 568 -1.31 -32.20 -7.90
N ASN A 569 -0.70 -33.20 -8.52
CA ASN A 569 -1.19 -34.58 -8.49
C ASN A 569 -0.91 -35.24 -7.13
N GLU A 570 0.30 -35.06 -6.60
CA GLU A 570 0.64 -35.55 -5.26
C GLU A 570 -0.20 -34.82 -4.19
N MET A 571 -0.45 -33.53 -4.34
CA MET A 571 -1.31 -32.79 -3.43
C MET A 571 -2.77 -33.27 -3.51
N TYR A 572 -3.26 -33.58 -4.71
CA TYR A 572 -4.57 -34.20 -4.86
C TYR A 572 -4.63 -35.58 -4.20
N LEU A 573 -3.59 -36.40 -4.42
CA LEU A 573 -3.50 -37.73 -3.81
C LEU A 573 -3.47 -37.65 -2.28
N PHE A 574 -2.76 -36.67 -1.71
CA PHE A 574 -2.78 -36.42 -0.28
C PHE A 574 -4.19 -36.10 0.21
N ARG A 575 -4.89 -35.16 -0.43
CA ARG A 575 -6.26 -34.81 -0.08
C ARG A 575 -7.21 -36.00 -0.18
N ALA A 576 -7.10 -36.79 -1.23
CA ALA A 576 -7.90 -38.01 -1.42
C ALA A 576 -7.64 -39.06 -0.32
N SER A 577 -6.38 -39.21 0.10
CA SER A 577 -5.97 -40.13 1.18
C SER A 577 -6.52 -39.69 2.53
N MET A 578 -6.49 -38.40 2.82
CA MET A 578 -7.07 -37.83 4.04
C MET A 578 -8.60 -37.96 4.06
N ALA A 579 -9.26 -37.66 2.93
CA ALA A 579 -10.71 -37.87 2.80
C ALA A 579 -11.11 -39.35 3.03
N TYR A 580 -10.30 -40.30 2.55
CA TYR A 580 -10.50 -41.71 2.83
C TYR A 580 -10.34 -42.00 4.33
N ALA A 581 -9.30 -41.47 4.99
CA ALA A 581 -9.07 -41.68 6.42
C ALA A 581 -10.27 -41.18 7.27
N MET A 582 -10.81 -40.01 6.91
CA MET A 582 -11.98 -39.44 7.57
C MET A 582 -13.24 -40.34 7.40
N ARG A 583 -13.48 -40.85 6.18
CA ARG A 583 -14.60 -41.76 5.94
C ARG A 583 -14.49 -43.03 6.77
N GLN A 584 -13.28 -43.62 6.87
CA GLN A 584 -13.07 -44.83 7.69
C GLN A 584 -13.29 -44.51 9.17
N TYR A 585 -12.77 -43.43 9.69
CA TYR A 585 -12.94 -43.02 11.07
C TYR A 585 -14.43 -42.81 11.43
N TYR A 586 -15.17 -42.09 10.60
CA TYR A 586 -16.60 -41.86 10.86
C TYR A 586 -17.43 -43.14 10.76
N LEU A 587 -17.07 -44.06 9.84
CA LEU A 587 -17.73 -45.34 9.71
C LEU A 587 -17.40 -46.27 10.88
N GLU A 588 -16.13 -46.42 11.29
CA GLU A 588 -15.69 -47.39 12.27
C GLU A 588 -15.89 -46.91 13.70
N GLU A 589 -15.58 -45.61 13.99
CA GLU A 589 -15.59 -45.10 15.38
C GLU A 589 -16.89 -44.33 15.72
N LYS A 590 -17.54 -43.71 14.75
CA LYS A 590 -18.77 -42.94 14.94
C LYS A 590 -20.01 -43.69 14.49
N ASN A 591 -19.87 -44.81 13.77
CA ASN A 591 -20.96 -45.54 13.11
C ASN A 591 -21.86 -44.66 12.26
N GLN A 592 -21.21 -43.72 11.51
CA GLN A 592 -21.83 -42.75 10.60
C GLN A 592 -21.22 -42.86 9.21
N GLU A 593 -22.06 -42.94 8.19
CA GLU A 593 -21.62 -42.88 6.79
C GLU A 593 -21.58 -41.42 6.33
N VAL A 594 -20.39 -40.78 6.39
CA VAL A 594 -20.18 -39.41 6.00
C VAL A 594 -19.24 -39.37 4.77
N LEU A 595 -19.71 -38.77 3.67
CA LEU A 595 -18.99 -38.76 2.41
C LEU A 595 -17.98 -37.61 2.35
N PHE A 596 -16.82 -37.76 2.99
CA PHE A 596 -15.69 -36.83 2.81
C PHE A 596 -15.07 -37.00 1.44
N MET A 597 -14.87 -35.90 0.73
CA MET A 597 -14.23 -35.80 -0.57
C MET A 597 -12.91 -35.04 -0.50
N SER A 598 -12.07 -35.08 -1.55
CA SER A 598 -10.81 -34.31 -1.62
C SER A 598 -11.01 -32.81 -1.43
N GLU A 599 -12.17 -32.27 -1.77
CA GLU A 599 -12.57 -30.87 -1.63
C GLU A 599 -12.77 -30.45 -0.17
N ASN A 600 -13.04 -31.41 0.73
CA ASN A 600 -13.15 -31.16 2.17
C ASN A 600 -11.79 -31.05 2.86
N ILE A 601 -10.69 -31.37 2.16
CA ILE A 601 -9.33 -31.28 2.68
C ILE A 601 -8.66 -30.03 2.10
N HIS A 602 -8.53 -29.02 2.91
CA HIS A 602 -7.95 -27.74 2.51
C HIS A 602 -6.48 -27.70 2.90
N THR A 603 -5.59 -27.60 1.89
CA THR A 603 -4.14 -27.54 2.08
C THR A 603 -3.62 -26.14 1.80
N TYR A 604 -2.68 -25.64 2.61
CA TYR A 604 -2.19 -24.26 2.51
C TYR A 604 -0.74 -24.14 3.05
N LYS A 605 -0.08 -23.02 2.76
CA LYS A 605 1.31 -22.73 3.15
C LYS A 605 2.32 -23.78 2.67
N LEU A 606 2.17 -24.27 1.44
CA LEU A 606 3.14 -25.20 0.84
C LEU A 606 4.48 -24.49 0.65
N THR A 607 5.55 -25.12 1.17
CA THR A 607 6.92 -24.61 1.05
C THR A 607 7.73 -25.41 0.03
N PRO A 608 8.84 -24.87 -0.55
CA PRO A 608 9.73 -25.59 -1.46
C PRO A 608 10.36 -26.84 -0.84
N ARG A 609 10.46 -26.91 0.49
CA ARG A 609 10.95 -28.09 1.23
C ARG A 609 9.84 -29.06 1.61
N VAL A 610 8.70 -28.95 0.95
CA VAL A 610 7.50 -29.77 1.13
C VAL A 610 7.04 -29.87 2.59
N SER A 611 6.73 -28.72 3.15
CA SER A 611 5.87 -28.64 4.35
C SER A 611 4.64 -27.81 4.02
N PHE A 612 3.52 -28.18 4.57
CA PHE A 612 2.25 -27.48 4.39
C PHE A 612 1.33 -27.70 5.58
N TYR A 613 0.27 -26.93 5.68
CA TYR A 613 -0.80 -27.14 6.65
C TYR A 613 -2.03 -27.67 5.94
N PHE A 614 -2.86 -28.42 6.67
CA PHE A 614 -4.19 -28.76 6.19
C PHE A 614 -5.21 -28.79 7.31
N VAL A 615 -6.47 -28.61 6.92
CA VAL A 615 -7.67 -28.81 7.75
C VAL A 615 -8.69 -29.61 6.99
N VAL A 616 -9.65 -30.15 7.72
CA VAL A 616 -10.78 -30.91 7.18
C VAL A 616 -12.07 -30.18 7.51
N THR A 617 -12.94 -30.00 6.51
CA THR A 617 -14.27 -29.41 6.70
C THR A 617 -15.38 -30.47 6.63
N ASP A 618 -16.48 -30.21 7.30
CA ASP A 618 -17.67 -31.08 7.29
C ASP A 618 -18.30 -31.07 5.90
N PRO A 619 -18.51 -32.24 5.25
CA PRO A 619 -19.17 -32.31 3.97
C PRO A 619 -20.60 -31.74 3.95
N ALA A 620 -21.33 -31.81 5.08
CA ALA A 620 -22.68 -31.26 5.21
C ALA A 620 -22.67 -29.74 5.42
N ASN A 621 -21.59 -29.20 6.02
CA ASN A 621 -21.41 -27.77 6.23
C ASN A 621 -19.94 -27.38 6.03
N PRO A 622 -19.53 -27.02 4.80
CA PRO A 622 -18.13 -26.70 4.45
C PRO A 622 -17.51 -25.56 5.26
N SER A 623 -18.31 -24.79 5.98
CA SER A 623 -17.82 -23.72 6.88
C SER A 623 -17.46 -24.24 8.28
N THR A 624 -17.76 -25.48 8.60
CA THR A 624 -17.43 -26.11 9.88
C THR A 624 -16.16 -26.92 9.72
N ILE A 625 -15.16 -26.61 10.53
CA ILE A 625 -13.90 -27.38 10.58
C ILE A 625 -14.10 -28.57 11.52
N ILE A 626 -13.66 -29.74 11.08
CA ILE A 626 -13.61 -30.93 11.93
C ILE A 626 -12.52 -30.73 12.99
N PRO A 627 -12.85 -30.97 14.29
CA PRO A 627 -11.88 -30.77 15.35
C PRO A 627 -10.60 -31.60 15.15
N LYS A 628 -9.45 -30.99 15.49
CA LYS A 628 -8.13 -31.61 15.36
C LYS A 628 -8.05 -33.02 15.96
N ALA A 629 -8.69 -33.26 17.10
CA ALA A 629 -8.70 -34.56 17.74
C ALA A 629 -9.36 -35.69 16.90
N GLU A 630 -10.39 -35.36 16.12
CA GLU A 630 -11.05 -36.30 15.22
C GLU A 630 -10.20 -36.59 13.97
N VAL A 631 -9.59 -35.56 13.43
CA VAL A 631 -8.66 -35.72 12.29
C VAL A 631 -7.42 -36.52 12.73
N GLU A 632 -6.91 -36.27 13.93
CA GLU A 632 -5.82 -37.06 14.52
C GLU A 632 -6.18 -38.52 14.63
N ALA A 633 -7.39 -38.85 15.17
CA ALA A 633 -7.86 -40.23 15.29
C ALA A 633 -7.99 -40.90 13.91
N ALA A 634 -8.50 -40.17 12.90
CA ALA A 634 -8.59 -40.68 11.54
C ALA A 634 -7.21 -40.96 10.90
N ILE A 635 -6.22 -40.07 11.12
CA ILE A 635 -4.85 -40.28 10.69
C ILE A 635 -4.24 -41.50 11.34
N ARG A 636 -4.41 -41.66 12.66
CA ARG A 636 -3.91 -42.83 13.42
C ARG A 636 -4.50 -44.11 12.90
N LEU A 637 -5.81 -44.15 12.68
CA LEU A 637 -6.51 -45.33 12.16
C LEU A 637 -6.03 -45.75 10.77
N SER A 638 -5.77 -44.79 9.90
CA SER A 638 -5.41 -45.01 8.48
C SER A 638 -3.94 -44.78 8.18
N ARG A 639 -3.06 -44.70 9.20
CA ARG A 639 -1.66 -44.26 9.04
C ARG A 639 -0.86 -45.07 8.03
N GLU A 640 -0.94 -46.38 8.14
CA GLU A 640 -0.26 -47.31 7.27
C GLU A 640 -0.65 -47.14 5.78
N ARG A 641 -1.95 -46.92 5.56
CA ARG A 641 -2.47 -46.68 4.21
C ARG A 641 -2.05 -45.33 3.66
N ILE A 642 -2.05 -44.28 4.49
CA ILE A 642 -1.58 -42.94 4.09
C ILE A 642 -0.11 -43.02 3.67
N ASN A 643 0.73 -43.66 4.49
CA ASN A 643 2.13 -43.84 4.19
C ASN A 643 2.37 -44.69 2.91
N GLY A 644 1.59 -45.75 2.75
CA GLY A 644 1.69 -46.65 1.61
C GLY A 644 1.35 -46.00 0.25
N VAL A 645 0.44 -45.07 0.23
CA VAL A 645 0.05 -44.31 -0.98
C VAL A 645 1.26 -43.55 -1.57
N PHE A 646 2.14 -43.04 -0.71
CA PHE A 646 3.31 -42.25 -1.12
C PHE A 646 4.63 -43.06 -1.08
N HIS A 647 4.59 -44.33 -0.72
CA HIS A 647 5.78 -45.13 -0.42
C HIS A 647 6.68 -44.47 0.64
N LEU A 648 6.09 -43.80 1.60
CA LEU A 648 6.73 -43.12 2.72
C LEU A 648 6.50 -43.88 4.03
N ASN A 649 7.19 -43.48 5.08
CA ASN A 649 7.01 -43.96 6.44
C ASN A 649 6.79 -42.76 7.41
N ASP A 650 6.61 -43.04 8.70
CA ASP A 650 6.34 -42.03 9.70
C ASP A 650 7.48 -41.01 9.86
N ASP A 651 8.73 -41.37 9.55
CA ASP A 651 9.89 -40.47 9.61
C ASP A 651 10.00 -39.57 8.38
N THR A 652 9.42 -39.99 7.26
CA THR A 652 9.52 -39.30 5.96
C THR A 652 8.23 -38.59 5.57
N LEU A 653 7.08 -38.95 6.16
CA LEU A 653 5.81 -38.22 6.15
C LEU A 653 5.39 -37.93 7.59
N GLU A 654 5.79 -36.78 8.09
CA GLU A 654 5.55 -36.33 9.46
C GLU A 654 4.29 -35.47 9.56
N PHE A 655 3.39 -35.80 10.48
CA PHE A 655 2.32 -34.90 10.93
C PHE A 655 2.76 -34.31 12.28
N GLU A 656 3.04 -33.03 12.32
CA GLU A 656 3.61 -32.37 13.50
C GLU A 656 2.69 -32.52 14.72
N GLY A 657 3.22 -33.08 15.81
CA GLY A 657 2.48 -33.37 17.04
C GLY A 657 1.83 -34.74 17.10
N LEU A 658 1.90 -35.56 16.03
CA LEU A 658 1.48 -36.96 16.04
C LEU A 658 2.70 -37.87 16.23
N VAL A 659 2.71 -38.56 17.34
CA VAL A 659 3.76 -39.58 17.59
C VAL A 659 3.55 -40.77 16.66
N ALA A 660 4.63 -41.29 16.10
CA ALA A 660 4.62 -42.47 15.25
C ALA A 660 3.96 -43.64 15.96
N THR A 661 2.98 -44.30 15.31
CA THR A 661 2.20 -45.36 15.90
C THR A 661 2.73 -46.77 15.61
N LEU A 662 3.61 -46.90 14.62
CA LEU A 662 4.06 -48.18 14.08
C LEU A 662 5.56 -48.48 14.26
N ALA A 663 6.38 -47.51 14.63
CA ALA A 663 7.78 -47.72 14.95
C ALA A 663 7.95 -47.79 16.49
N PRO A 664 8.78 -48.73 17.01
CA PRO A 664 9.30 -48.58 18.34
C PRO A 664 9.95 -47.18 18.45
N PRO A 665 9.87 -46.54 19.63
CA PRO A 665 10.55 -45.26 19.77
C PRO A 665 11.97 -45.45 19.30
N PRO A 666 12.49 -44.60 18.38
CA PRO A 666 13.83 -44.71 17.93
C PRO A 666 14.69 -44.66 19.18
N GLU A 667 15.47 -45.76 19.43
CA GLU A 667 16.59 -45.62 20.35
C GLU A 667 17.32 -44.38 19.90
N GLN A 668 17.37 -43.38 20.77
CA GLN A 668 18.06 -42.16 20.43
C GLN A 668 19.44 -42.58 19.96
N PRO A 669 19.82 -42.43 18.71
CA PRO A 669 21.14 -42.77 18.30
C PRO A 669 22.03 -41.94 19.19
N VAL A 670 22.82 -42.61 20.05
CA VAL A 670 23.94 -41.97 20.76
C VAL A 670 24.64 -41.24 19.66
N THR A 671 24.39 -39.96 19.58
CA THR A 671 24.61 -39.21 18.36
C THR A 671 26.09 -39.43 18.05
N ILE A 672 26.42 -40.10 16.94
CA ILE A 672 27.78 -40.28 16.40
C ILE A 672 28.52 -38.96 16.57
N TRP A 673 27.90 -37.88 16.49
CA TRP A 673 28.21 -36.51 16.81
C TRP A 673 28.73 -36.30 18.24
N LEU A 674 28.06 -36.83 19.27
CA LEU A 674 28.48 -36.73 20.68
C LEU A 674 29.72 -37.60 20.93
N VAL A 675 29.80 -38.78 20.25
CA VAL A 675 30.97 -39.63 20.29
C VAL A 675 32.14 -38.97 19.54
N VAL A 676 31.91 -38.43 18.35
CA VAL A 676 32.94 -37.70 17.59
C VAL A 676 33.36 -36.44 18.34
N PHE A 677 32.44 -35.68 18.92
CA PHE A 677 32.77 -34.53 19.76
C PHE A 677 33.55 -34.93 21.01
N GLY A 678 33.16 -36.02 21.69
CA GLY A 678 33.90 -36.57 22.83
C GLY A 678 35.32 -36.99 22.47
N VAL A 679 35.52 -37.67 21.32
CA VAL A 679 36.83 -38.08 20.81
C VAL A 679 37.65 -36.86 20.42
N VAL A 680 37.10 -35.89 19.72
CA VAL A 680 37.80 -34.65 19.37
C VAL A 680 38.22 -33.87 20.60
N MET A 681 37.35 -33.74 21.61
CA MET A 681 37.68 -33.08 22.86
C MET A 681 38.75 -33.83 23.66
N ALA A 682 38.70 -35.15 23.69
CA ALA A 682 39.74 -35.96 24.31
C ALA A 682 41.09 -35.75 23.61
N VAL A 683 41.13 -35.72 22.28
CA VAL A 683 42.37 -35.46 21.48
C VAL A 683 42.86 -34.04 21.76
N VAL A 684 42.00 -33.01 21.83
CA VAL A 684 42.37 -31.63 22.14
C VAL A 684 42.97 -31.52 23.57
N VAL A 685 42.34 -32.21 24.55
CA VAL A 685 42.85 -32.23 25.93
C VAL A 685 44.22 -32.97 25.98
N CYS A 686 44.34 -34.11 25.32
CA CYS A 686 45.60 -34.86 25.26
C CYS A 686 46.69 -34.03 24.57
N ALA A 687 46.39 -33.33 23.48
CA ALA A 687 47.34 -32.45 22.78
C ALA A 687 47.72 -31.26 23.67
N GLY A 688 46.76 -30.69 24.42
CA GLY A 688 47.02 -29.60 25.38
C GLY A 688 47.93 -30.06 26.52
N VAL A 689 47.65 -31.23 27.11
CA VAL A 689 48.53 -31.85 28.14
C VAL A 689 49.91 -32.14 27.57
N TYR A 690 50.00 -32.67 26.37
CA TYR A 690 51.26 -32.93 25.67
C TYR A 690 52.06 -31.63 25.48
N LEU A 691 51.45 -30.58 25.01
CA LEU A 691 52.09 -29.25 24.83
C LEU A 691 52.55 -28.63 26.16
N VAL A 692 51.77 -28.79 27.23
CA VAL A 692 52.16 -28.33 28.58
C VAL A 692 53.34 -29.14 29.10
N VAL A 693 53.33 -30.48 28.92
CA VAL A 693 54.44 -31.36 29.34
C VAL A 693 55.69 -31.06 28.51
N MET A 694 55.57 -30.93 27.17
CA MET A 694 56.68 -30.56 26.31
C MET A 694 57.20 -29.13 26.60
N GLY A 695 56.29 -28.19 26.91
CA GLY A 695 56.68 -26.84 27.36
C GLY A 695 57.45 -26.86 28.68
N HIS A 696 57.05 -27.74 29.62
CA HIS A 696 57.80 -27.96 30.86
C HIS A 696 59.18 -28.61 30.62
N PHE A 697 59.26 -29.56 29.71
CA PHE A 697 60.53 -30.16 29.28
C PHE A 697 61.45 -29.13 28.60
N HIS A 698 60.92 -28.26 27.75
CA HIS A 698 61.68 -27.17 27.12
C HIS A 698 62.18 -26.16 28.14
N THR A 699 61.40 -25.83 29.17
CA THR A 699 61.83 -24.93 30.23
C THR A 699 62.88 -25.57 31.13
N ILE A 700 62.90 -26.88 31.31
CA ILE A 700 63.94 -27.60 32.07
C ILE A 700 65.24 -27.69 31.24
N PHE A 701 65.19 -27.90 29.93
CA PHE A 701 66.35 -27.90 29.05
C PHE A 701 66.95 -26.51 28.82
N ASP A 702 66.14 -25.45 28.78
CA ASP A 702 66.62 -24.06 28.67
C ASP A 702 67.31 -23.58 29.97
N THR A 703 66.99 -24.19 31.13
CA THR A 703 67.68 -23.87 32.42
C THR A 703 69.04 -24.58 32.56
N GLU A 704 69.25 -25.72 31.90
CA GLU A 704 70.57 -26.35 31.91
C GLU A 704 71.55 -25.78 30.86
N TYR A 705 71.05 -25.12 29.79
CA TYR A 705 71.90 -24.49 28.75
C TYR A 705 72.36 -23.06 29.13
N LYS A 706 71.83 -22.46 30.19
CA LYS A 706 72.23 -21.11 30.68
C LYS A 706 73.38 -21.10 31.66
N TYR A 707 73.93 -22.26 32.04
CA TYR A 707 75.09 -22.31 32.99
C TYR A 707 76.43 -22.64 32.31
N THR A 708 76.53 -22.74 30.99
CA THR A 708 77.83 -22.97 30.31
C THR A 708 77.94 -22.15 29.02
N SER A 709 78.10 -20.81 29.20
CA SER A 709 78.88 -19.98 28.27
C SER A 709 78.83 -18.52 28.68
N ILE A 710 79.64 -18.21 29.67
CA ILE A 710 80.25 -16.90 29.79
C ILE A 710 81.63 -17.03 29.17
N SER A 711 81.82 -16.55 27.95
CA SER A 711 83.01 -15.81 27.50
C SER A 711 83.03 -15.70 25.98
N HIS A 712 83.37 -14.51 25.59
CA HIS A 712 83.87 -14.03 24.28
C HIS A 712 82.94 -13.32 23.31
N ASN A 713 82.96 -12.03 23.45
CA ASN A 713 83.35 -11.01 22.47
C ASN A 713 82.56 -10.88 21.16
N SER A 714 81.83 -9.78 21.10
CA SER A 714 82.13 -8.61 20.23
C SER A 714 81.98 -8.73 18.71
N LEU A 715 81.36 -7.72 18.22
CA LEU A 715 81.56 -7.01 16.96
C LEU A 715 80.60 -7.28 15.77
N ARG A 716 80.00 -6.15 15.44
CA ARG A 716 79.56 -5.72 14.09
C ARG A 716 78.34 -6.40 13.51
N GLY A 717 77.34 -5.76 13.05
CA GLY A 717 77.20 -4.46 12.44
C GLY A 717 76.44 -4.58 11.14
N PHE A 718 75.54 -3.68 10.88
CA PHE A 718 74.93 -3.32 9.58
C PHE A 718 73.92 -4.26 8.93
N SER A 719 72.69 -3.79 8.85
CA SER A 719 72.03 -3.02 7.79
C SER A 719 71.20 -3.82 6.80
N HIS A 720 70.02 -3.29 6.61
CA HIS A 720 69.17 -3.36 5.42
C HIS A 720 68.56 -4.72 4.96
N LEU A 721 67.36 -4.91 4.93
CA LEU A 721 66.26 -4.36 4.15
C LEU A 721 64.94 -4.77 4.77
#